data_49810dedde0d5aa1f15e4c1c33bf9aef
#
_entry.id   49810dedde0d5aa1f15e4c1c33bf9aef
#
_cell.length_a   1.000
_cell.length_b   1.000
_cell.length_c   1.000
_cell.angle_alpha   90.00
_cell.angle_beta   90.00
_cell.angle_gamma   90.00
#
_symmetry.space_group_name_H-M   'P 1'
#
loop_
_entity.id
_entity.type
_entity.pdbx_description
1 polymer ?
#
loop_
_entity_poly.entity_id
_entity_poly.type
_entity_poly.pdbx_seq_one_letter_code
_entity_poly.pdbx_strand_id
1 'polypeptide(L)'
;MARILSSLKARERVTRIVAPAYLFAAVAGLFASPASARDLEIPERRQFHIDSSVNPCDDFYKFACNATIKGFSLPETKSVYNFGADDAKEKLFIARTKLLEAVVRGQATRTPRMAQVARHYQSCVDTDRRAQSEREAVKRALALMAKITTREQMQALLAANILSGSGDFSVVHAESSYSFENPIISDLSLSTDFIALGGRDEYSDKGTLSNYAFILAKFFKAIGAPGAPETLADDVVEIERRVGLKEPESFDLQKRQMLPKEVSREWALKALPNLKLQTLLARLPSNIKIKMPVPEQMKALDTVLKEAPLEALKALYLYQHLKDSVSLGYPSFAAEWAQYKANTFSDPKEPTGKEKCATDVIELFASELDAEMIDTLYPGFRREPVTEIVERVRAAMVKSLKRNKWLSPSARDEAARKIETARLQLVRPEEERHWDYLPVTELSASDYARNLRAIKAAKSKKAVGELSGARDLSKWYSNPLEFNASYSPQENSFFLPQGILIPPMYDPADPEWMNYAGIGATIGHELGHAIDVNGSKYDHTGRLRQWMSNADLAKFNALNQRLVDQFDKIGHDGKNTLAENSADLTGLLFAYEAAFPNSSGTPKQKREFFLQYARGWCEVRDPKGVKEFLSSDPHSLGQARTNEMLKHVGAFAEAFKCKAGDKLVLPEKSRLRIW
;
A
#
# COMPACT_ATOMS: atom_id res chain seq x y z
N MET A 1 6.10 5.20 5.12
CA MET A 1 4.94 5.33 4.24
C MET A 1 5.06 4.48 2.98
N ALA A 2 6.11 4.59 2.17
CA ALA A 2 6.28 3.72 0.99
C ALA A 2 6.27 2.21 1.31
N ARG A 3 6.79 1.77 2.45
CA ARG A 3 6.74 0.35 2.89
C ARG A 3 5.40 -0.09 3.46
N ILE A 4 4.66 0.79 4.13
CA ILE A 4 3.27 0.49 4.56
C ILE A 4 2.39 0.33 3.32
N LEU A 5 2.59 1.17 2.30
CA LEU A 5 1.94 1.03 1.01
C LEU A 5 2.51 -0.15 0.19
N SER A 6 3.79 -0.50 0.33
CA SER A 6 4.37 -1.66 -0.37
C SER A 6 4.05 -2.99 0.33
N SER A 7 3.91 -3.04 1.64
CA SER A 7 3.42 -4.23 2.34
C SER A 7 1.93 -4.44 2.12
N LEU A 8 1.14 -3.37 2.06
CA LEU A 8 -0.25 -3.43 1.60
C LEU A 8 -0.35 -3.77 0.10
N LYS A 9 0.57 -3.24 -0.75
CA LYS A 9 0.64 -3.59 -2.19
C LYS A 9 1.16 -5.01 -2.42
N ALA A 10 2.09 -5.51 -1.63
CA ALA A 10 2.54 -6.90 -1.70
C ALA A 10 1.47 -7.90 -1.24
N ARG A 11 0.55 -7.49 -0.40
CA ARG A 11 -0.57 -8.33 0.09
C ARG A 11 -1.84 -8.23 -0.76
N GLU A 12 -2.01 -7.19 -1.57
CA GLU A 12 -3.10 -7.09 -2.55
C GLU A 12 -2.78 -7.77 -3.89
N ARG A 13 -1.73 -8.61 -4.00
CA ARG A 13 -1.49 -9.46 -5.17
C ARG A 13 -2.55 -10.54 -5.23
N VAL A 14 -3.58 -10.21 -5.94
CA VAL A 14 -4.77 -11.03 -6.22
C VAL A 14 -4.47 -12.17 -7.15
N THR A 15 -4.97 -13.33 -6.87
CA THR A 15 -4.70 -14.61 -7.53
C THR A 15 -5.94 -15.33 -8.04
N ARG A 16 -5.78 -16.29 -8.95
CA ARG A 16 -6.83 -17.08 -9.58
C ARG A 16 -6.53 -18.55 -9.72
N ILE A 17 -7.51 -19.42 -9.54
CA ILE A 17 -7.45 -20.88 -9.78
C ILE A 17 -8.52 -21.36 -10.76
N VAL A 18 -8.14 -22.35 -11.57
CA VAL A 18 -9.01 -23.10 -12.48
C VAL A 18 -9.23 -24.51 -11.94
N ALA A 19 -10.47 -24.97 -11.90
CA ALA A 19 -10.83 -26.36 -11.59
C ALA A 19 -11.00 -27.21 -12.86
N PRO A 20 -10.73 -28.53 -12.84
CA PRO A 20 -10.82 -29.38 -14.03
C PRO A 20 -12.23 -29.94 -14.24
N ALA A 21 -12.74 -29.85 -15.45
CA ALA A 21 -13.91 -30.59 -15.92
C ALA A 21 -13.49 -31.75 -16.83
N TYR A 22 -14.03 -32.93 -16.56
CA TYR A 22 -13.84 -34.12 -17.40
C TYR A 22 -14.86 -34.20 -18.56
N LEU A 23 -14.34 -34.45 -19.75
CA LEU A 23 -14.76 -35.17 -20.98
C LEU A 23 -16.26 -35.27 -21.37
N PHE A 24 -16.62 -34.87 -22.58
CA PHE A 24 -16.65 -35.75 -23.78
C PHE A 24 -16.91 -34.95 -25.08
N ALA A 25 -16.18 -35.39 -26.10
CA ALA A 25 -16.01 -35.12 -27.47
C ALA A 25 -17.18 -34.54 -28.33
N ALA A 26 -16.91 -33.62 -29.28
CA ALA A 26 -16.56 -33.86 -30.68
C ALA A 26 -16.64 -32.58 -31.51
N VAL A 27 -15.56 -32.27 -32.18
CA VAL A 27 -15.36 -31.65 -33.49
C VAL A 27 -16.38 -30.61 -34.03
N ALA A 28 -15.95 -29.34 -34.05
CA ALA A 28 -16.02 -28.44 -35.21
C ALA A 28 -15.19 -27.18 -34.88
N GLY A 29 -14.18 -26.90 -35.70
CA GLY A 29 -13.25 -25.77 -35.47
C GLY A 29 -13.90 -24.43 -35.71
N LEU A 30 -13.58 -23.53 -34.78
CA LEU A 30 -13.52 -22.09 -34.97
C LEU A 30 -12.54 -21.60 -33.90
N PHE A 31 -11.50 -20.95 -34.33
CA PHE A 31 -10.49 -20.35 -33.44
C PHE A 31 -11.16 -19.30 -32.52
N ALA A 32 -11.63 -19.76 -31.37
CA ALA A 32 -11.95 -18.89 -30.26
C ALA A 32 -10.63 -18.68 -29.48
N SER A 33 -10.15 -17.44 -29.42
CA SER A 33 -9.12 -17.03 -28.48
C SER A 33 -9.56 -17.46 -27.08
N PRO A 34 -8.65 -18.01 -26.22
CA PRO A 34 -9.05 -18.32 -24.86
C PRO A 34 -9.50 -17.02 -24.17
N ALA A 35 -10.75 -16.98 -23.74
CA ALA A 35 -11.29 -15.91 -22.92
C ALA A 35 -10.40 -15.77 -21.68
N SER A 36 -10.02 -14.56 -21.35
CA SER A 36 -9.27 -14.27 -20.13
C SER A 36 -10.11 -14.71 -18.93
N ALA A 37 -9.47 -15.34 -17.94
CA ALA A 37 -10.10 -16.02 -16.84
C ALA A 37 -10.74 -15.06 -15.78
N ARG A 38 -11.32 -13.94 -16.19
CA ARG A 38 -12.09 -13.04 -15.32
C ARG A 38 -13.59 -13.21 -15.53
N ASP A 39 -14.15 -14.26 -14.96
CA ASP A 39 -15.59 -14.56 -14.99
C ASP A 39 -16.41 -13.77 -13.94
N LEU A 40 -15.86 -12.70 -13.34
CA LEU A 40 -16.63 -11.80 -12.49
C LEU A 40 -17.42 -10.84 -13.38
N GLU A 41 -18.72 -11.02 -13.42
CA GLU A 41 -19.62 -10.03 -13.97
C GLU A 41 -19.66 -8.82 -13.02
N ILE A 42 -18.86 -7.78 -13.32
CA ILE A 42 -18.78 -6.56 -12.53
C ILE A 42 -19.90 -5.64 -12.97
N PRO A 43 -20.92 -5.40 -12.13
CA PRO A 43 -22.04 -4.55 -12.49
C PRO A 43 -21.56 -3.10 -12.69
N GLU A 44 -22.21 -2.35 -13.56
CA GLU A 44 -21.95 -0.92 -13.73
C GLU A 44 -22.12 -0.17 -12.40
N ARG A 45 -23.21 -0.48 -11.70
CA ARG A 45 -23.47 -0.03 -10.32
C ARG A 45 -23.99 -1.21 -9.50
N ARG A 46 -23.30 -1.57 -8.42
CA ARG A 46 -23.72 -2.64 -7.54
C ARG A 46 -24.95 -2.27 -6.74
N GLN A 47 -25.93 -3.16 -6.74
CA GLN A 47 -27.12 -3.03 -5.90
C GLN A 47 -26.88 -3.66 -4.53
N PHE A 48 -27.18 -2.91 -3.47
CA PHE A 48 -27.09 -3.40 -2.10
C PHE A 48 -28.49 -3.59 -1.55
N HIS A 49 -28.78 -4.82 -1.12
CA HIS A 49 -30.06 -5.19 -0.53
C HIS A 49 -29.93 -5.38 0.95
N ILE A 50 -30.87 -4.85 1.73
CA ILE A 50 -30.93 -5.06 3.19
C ILE A 50 -31.40 -6.47 3.51
N ASP A 51 -30.88 -7.05 4.59
CA ASP A 51 -31.40 -8.30 5.17
C ASP A 51 -32.38 -7.95 6.29
N SER A 52 -33.68 -7.90 5.96
CA SER A 52 -34.74 -7.52 6.91
C SER A 52 -34.94 -8.55 8.04
N SER A 53 -34.32 -9.74 7.97
CA SER A 53 -34.34 -10.71 9.06
C SER A 53 -33.39 -10.34 10.21
N VAL A 54 -32.47 -9.41 9.99
CA VAL A 54 -31.50 -8.90 10.96
C VAL A 54 -32.02 -7.65 11.64
N ASN A 55 -31.97 -7.60 12.98
CA ASN A 55 -32.26 -6.37 13.71
C ASN A 55 -31.14 -5.33 13.50
N PRO A 56 -31.41 -4.16 12.88
CA PRO A 56 -30.39 -3.13 12.63
C PRO A 56 -29.75 -2.57 13.91
N CYS A 57 -30.41 -2.72 15.06
CA CYS A 57 -29.91 -2.24 16.34
C CYS A 57 -28.96 -3.23 17.04
N ASP A 58 -28.87 -4.47 16.55
CA ASP A 58 -27.97 -5.50 17.05
C ASP A 58 -26.76 -5.76 16.16
N ASP A 59 -26.94 -5.71 14.82
CA ASP A 59 -25.87 -5.88 13.83
C ASP A 59 -26.23 -5.12 12.55
N PHE A 60 -25.84 -3.87 12.49
CA PHE A 60 -26.15 -3.01 11.34
C PHE A 60 -25.39 -3.39 10.07
N TYR A 61 -24.15 -3.87 10.22
CA TYR A 61 -23.38 -4.36 9.09
C TYR A 61 -24.10 -5.54 8.40
N LYS A 62 -24.54 -6.55 9.16
CA LYS A 62 -25.31 -7.65 8.57
C LYS A 62 -26.62 -7.19 7.99
N PHE A 63 -27.34 -6.27 8.64
CA PHE A 63 -28.56 -5.70 8.11
C PHE A 63 -28.34 -5.05 6.73
N ALA A 64 -27.25 -4.29 6.54
CA ALA A 64 -26.95 -3.56 5.31
C ALA A 64 -26.29 -4.41 4.23
N CYS A 65 -25.45 -5.40 4.59
CA CYS A 65 -24.53 -6.08 3.67
C CYS A 65 -24.92 -7.56 3.39
N ASN A 66 -25.58 -8.23 4.34
CA ASN A 66 -25.69 -9.70 4.36
C ASN A 66 -26.42 -10.28 3.12
N ALA A 67 -27.46 -9.59 2.62
CA ALA A 67 -28.17 -10.04 1.44
C ALA A 67 -27.30 -9.97 0.16
N THR A 68 -26.42 -8.98 0.08
CA THR A 68 -25.42 -8.85 -1.01
C THR A 68 -24.33 -9.90 -0.87
N ILE A 69 -23.84 -10.14 0.35
CA ILE A 69 -22.78 -11.10 0.66
C ILE A 69 -23.23 -12.52 0.36
N LYS A 70 -24.44 -12.93 0.78
CA LYS A 70 -24.97 -14.29 0.59
C LYS A 70 -25.07 -14.71 -0.87
N GLY A 71 -25.26 -13.77 -1.79
CA GLY A 71 -25.34 -14.03 -3.23
C GLY A 71 -24.01 -14.01 -3.96
N PHE A 72 -22.88 -13.78 -3.25
CA PHE A 72 -21.58 -13.61 -3.85
C PHE A 72 -20.64 -14.77 -3.52
N SER A 73 -20.07 -15.37 -4.56
CA SER A 73 -18.99 -16.35 -4.42
C SER A 73 -17.64 -15.63 -4.53
N LEU A 74 -16.85 -15.70 -3.47
CA LEU A 74 -15.49 -15.14 -3.50
C LEU A 74 -14.67 -15.85 -4.58
N PRO A 75 -14.08 -15.11 -5.53
CA PRO A 75 -13.19 -15.74 -6.52
C PRO A 75 -12.06 -16.49 -5.84
N GLU A 76 -11.74 -17.67 -6.33
CA GLU A 76 -10.61 -18.48 -5.80
C GLU A 76 -9.28 -17.72 -5.81
N THR A 77 -9.25 -16.60 -6.48
CA THR A 77 -8.13 -15.69 -6.69
C THR A 77 -8.08 -14.58 -5.65
N LYS A 78 -9.04 -14.51 -4.74
CA LYS A 78 -9.11 -13.44 -3.74
C LYS A 78 -9.35 -14.00 -2.34
N SER A 79 -8.54 -13.59 -1.38
CA SER A 79 -8.80 -13.81 0.04
C SER A 79 -9.84 -12.83 0.60
N VAL A 80 -10.08 -11.73 -0.11
CA VAL A 80 -11.07 -10.70 0.24
C VAL A 80 -11.66 -10.05 -1.02
N TYR A 81 -12.93 -9.67 -0.93
CA TYR A 81 -13.61 -8.82 -1.90
C TYR A 81 -14.42 -7.75 -1.16
N ASN A 82 -13.96 -6.51 -1.22
CA ASN A 82 -14.69 -5.34 -0.75
C ASN A 82 -15.50 -4.75 -1.91
N PHE A 83 -16.83 -4.80 -1.81
CA PHE A 83 -17.70 -4.39 -2.92
C PHE A 83 -17.60 -2.90 -3.27
N GLY A 84 -17.21 -2.05 -2.33
CA GLY A 84 -16.99 -0.63 -2.58
C GLY A 84 -15.73 -0.36 -3.41
N ALA A 85 -14.69 -1.17 -3.21
CA ALA A 85 -13.37 -0.94 -3.78
C ALA A 85 -13.04 -1.87 -4.97
N ASP A 86 -13.33 -3.17 -4.83
CA ASP A 86 -12.85 -4.15 -5.80
C ASP A 86 -13.56 -4.08 -7.16
N ASP A 87 -14.84 -3.73 -7.20
CA ASP A 87 -15.53 -3.46 -8.46
C ASP A 87 -14.83 -2.36 -9.28
N ALA A 88 -14.37 -1.31 -8.60
CA ALA A 88 -13.64 -0.20 -9.20
C ALA A 88 -12.24 -0.60 -9.67
N LYS A 89 -11.49 -1.27 -8.80
CA LYS A 89 -10.13 -1.76 -9.10
C LYS A 89 -10.12 -2.69 -10.32
N GLU A 90 -11.09 -3.58 -10.41
CA GLU A 90 -11.22 -4.49 -11.54
C GLU A 90 -11.55 -3.77 -12.85
N LYS A 91 -12.51 -2.83 -12.83
CA LYS A 91 -12.84 -2.00 -14.02
C LYS A 91 -11.63 -1.22 -14.51
N LEU A 92 -10.90 -0.61 -13.59
CA LEU A 92 -9.69 0.16 -13.89
C LEU A 92 -8.59 -0.73 -14.47
N PHE A 93 -8.38 -1.92 -13.91
CA PHE A 93 -7.41 -2.88 -14.43
C PHE A 93 -7.74 -3.29 -15.88
N ILE A 94 -9.02 -3.60 -16.16
CA ILE A 94 -9.49 -3.94 -17.50
C ILE A 94 -9.25 -2.76 -18.48
N ALA A 95 -9.55 -1.54 -18.03
CA ALA A 95 -9.39 -0.34 -18.86
C ALA A 95 -7.90 -0.07 -19.16
N ARG A 96 -7.01 -0.15 -18.16
CA ARG A 96 -5.56 0.01 -18.33
C ARG A 96 -4.98 -1.07 -19.25
N THR A 97 -5.42 -2.32 -19.10
CA THR A 97 -4.98 -3.42 -19.97
C THR A 97 -5.40 -3.20 -21.43
N LYS A 98 -6.63 -2.76 -21.65
CA LYS A 98 -7.12 -2.42 -23.00
C LYS A 98 -6.32 -1.28 -23.63
N LEU A 99 -5.96 -0.26 -22.85
CA LEU A 99 -5.11 0.84 -23.33
C LEU A 99 -3.72 0.33 -23.73
N LEU A 100 -3.07 -0.48 -22.89
CA LEU A 100 -1.76 -1.08 -23.18
C LEU A 100 -1.79 -1.87 -24.50
N GLU A 101 -2.78 -2.72 -24.67
CA GLU A 101 -2.94 -3.50 -25.89
C GLU A 101 -3.22 -2.62 -27.12
N ALA A 102 -4.07 -1.60 -26.99
CA ALA A 102 -4.37 -0.68 -28.08
C ALA A 102 -3.14 0.11 -28.54
N VAL A 103 -2.31 0.58 -27.58
CA VAL A 103 -1.07 1.29 -27.89
C VAL A 103 -0.05 0.36 -28.58
N VAL A 104 0.07 -0.89 -28.15
CA VAL A 104 0.96 -1.87 -28.80
C VAL A 104 0.50 -2.16 -30.24
N ARG A 105 -0.80 -2.29 -30.45
CA ARG A 105 -1.36 -2.49 -31.81
C ARG A 105 -1.37 -1.24 -32.70
N GLY A 106 -0.96 -0.09 -32.19
CA GLY A 106 -1.00 1.19 -32.91
C GLY A 106 -2.42 1.75 -33.12
N GLN A 107 -3.37 1.33 -32.30
CA GLN A 107 -4.78 1.74 -32.32
C GLN A 107 -5.08 2.91 -31.37
N ALA A 108 -4.11 3.31 -30.55
CA ALA A 108 -4.19 4.47 -29.67
C ALA A 108 -2.99 5.39 -29.88
N THR A 109 -3.16 6.68 -29.56
CA THR A 109 -2.10 7.69 -29.67
C THR A 109 -0.90 7.30 -28.79
N ARG A 110 0.29 7.41 -29.35
CA ARG A 110 1.55 7.18 -28.62
C ARG A 110 2.15 8.51 -28.24
N THR A 111 1.87 8.98 -27.04
CA THR A 111 2.73 9.99 -26.43
C THR A 111 4.14 9.40 -26.21
N PRO A 112 5.20 10.21 -26.16
CA PRO A 112 6.56 9.71 -25.86
C PRO A 112 6.62 8.84 -24.61
N ARG A 113 5.82 9.17 -23.59
CA ARG A 113 5.67 8.46 -22.34
C ARG A 113 5.05 7.08 -22.56
N MET A 114 3.90 7.02 -23.21
CA MET A 114 3.22 5.76 -23.53
C MET A 114 4.01 4.86 -24.47
N ALA A 115 4.85 5.43 -25.31
CA ALA A 115 5.75 4.64 -26.15
C ALA A 115 6.74 3.81 -25.33
N GLN A 116 7.26 4.35 -24.21
CA GLN A 116 8.13 3.60 -23.31
C GLN A 116 7.37 2.51 -22.55
N VAL A 117 6.19 2.83 -22.02
CA VAL A 117 5.31 1.86 -21.33
C VAL A 117 4.96 0.71 -22.27
N ALA A 118 4.55 1.00 -23.50
CA ALA A 118 4.22 0.00 -24.51
C ALA A 118 5.42 -0.91 -24.86
N ARG A 119 6.62 -0.34 -24.98
CA ARG A 119 7.84 -1.16 -25.23
C ARG A 119 8.12 -2.12 -24.08
N HIS A 120 7.97 -1.66 -22.83
CA HIS A 120 8.13 -2.53 -21.67
C HIS A 120 7.08 -3.65 -21.66
N TYR A 121 5.80 -3.31 -21.87
CA TYR A 121 4.73 -4.31 -21.99
C TYR A 121 5.01 -5.31 -23.12
N GLN A 122 5.39 -4.83 -24.29
CA GLN A 122 5.74 -5.68 -25.44
C GLN A 122 6.89 -6.64 -25.12
N SER A 123 7.95 -6.16 -24.44
CA SER A 123 9.08 -7.00 -24.03
C SER A 123 8.69 -8.07 -23.00
N CYS A 124 7.63 -7.83 -22.23
CA CYS A 124 7.10 -8.80 -21.25
C CYS A 124 6.24 -9.87 -21.91
N VAL A 125 5.36 -9.50 -22.85
CA VAL A 125 4.41 -10.43 -23.48
C VAL A 125 5.01 -11.27 -24.60
N ASP A 126 6.13 -10.86 -25.16
CA ASP A 126 6.91 -11.67 -26.13
C ASP A 126 7.71 -12.72 -25.37
N THR A 127 7.08 -13.87 -25.15
CA THR A 127 7.61 -14.95 -24.31
C THR A 127 8.98 -15.46 -24.74
N ASP A 128 9.24 -15.56 -26.05
CA ASP A 128 10.50 -16.10 -26.57
C ASP A 128 11.66 -15.11 -26.35
N ARG A 129 11.44 -13.83 -26.66
CA ARG A 129 12.43 -12.79 -26.43
C ARG A 129 12.66 -12.54 -24.94
N ARG A 130 11.60 -12.60 -24.14
CA ARG A 130 11.71 -12.50 -22.69
C ARG A 130 12.56 -13.66 -22.15
N ALA A 131 12.29 -14.91 -22.53
CA ALA A 131 13.09 -16.05 -22.12
C ALA A 131 14.57 -15.91 -22.52
N GLN A 132 14.85 -15.40 -23.72
CA GLN A 132 16.22 -15.10 -24.16
C GLN A 132 16.86 -14.00 -23.30
N SER A 133 16.15 -12.89 -23.06
CA SER A 133 16.62 -11.78 -22.23
C SER A 133 16.96 -12.22 -20.79
N GLU A 134 16.13 -13.09 -20.19
CA GLU A 134 16.37 -13.69 -18.88
C GLU A 134 17.65 -14.52 -18.85
N ARG A 135 17.84 -15.42 -19.83
CA ARG A 135 19.09 -16.22 -19.94
C ARG A 135 20.34 -15.35 -20.11
N GLU A 136 20.27 -14.28 -20.91
CA GLU A 136 21.37 -13.35 -21.06
C GLU A 136 21.64 -12.54 -19.79
N ALA A 137 20.62 -12.19 -19.00
CA ALA A 137 20.79 -11.56 -17.71
C ALA A 137 21.54 -12.47 -16.72
N VAL A 138 21.15 -13.72 -16.63
CA VAL A 138 21.84 -14.73 -15.81
C VAL A 138 23.30 -14.87 -16.23
N LYS A 139 23.57 -15.04 -17.53
CA LYS A 139 24.94 -15.14 -18.06
C LYS A 139 25.80 -13.92 -17.70
N ARG A 140 25.25 -12.69 -17.79
CA ARG A 140 25.96 -11.48 -17.38
C ARG A 140 26.24 -11.46 -15.88
N ALA A 141 25.27 -11.85 -15.03
CA ALA A 141 25.45 -11.87 -13.59
C ALA A 141 26.50 -12.89 -13.14
N LEU A 142 26.49 -14.12 -13.72
CA LEU A 142 27.50 -15.13 -13.47
C LEU A 142 28.90 -14.66 -13.89
N ALA A 143 29.03 -14.04 -15.07
CA ALA A 143 30.29 -13.49 -15.54
C ALA A 143 30.80 -12.32 -14.67
N LEU A 144 29.91 -11.52 -14.08
CA LEU A 144 30.27 -10.50 -13.11
C LEU A 144 30.81 -11.15 -11.82
N MET A 145 30.09 -12.13 -11.27
CA MET A 145 30.52 -12.82 -10.03
C MET A 145 31.86 -13.57 -10.19
N ALA A 146 32.15 -14.11 -11.39
CA ALA A 146 33.43 -14.74 -11.67
C ALA A 146 34.63 -13.76 -11.59
N LYS A 147 34.42 -12.46 -11.80
CA LYS A 147 35.45 -11.43 -11.69
C LYS A 147 35.70 -10.97 -10.26
N ILE A 148 34.80 -11.25 -9.35
CA ILE A 148 34.92 -10.89 -7.93
C ILE A 148 35.71 -12.00 -7.23
N THR A 149 36.92 -11.68 -6.77
CA THR A 149 37.84 -12.64 -6.16
C THR A 149 38.13 -12.36 -4.71
N THR A 150 37.73 -11.16 -4.20
CA THR A 150 37.91 -10.80 -2.79
C THR A 150 36.64 -10.25 -2.18
N ARG A 151 36.56 -10.33 -0.86
CA ARG A 151 35.43 -9.76 -0.07
C ARG A 151 35.35 -8.24 -0.26
N GLU A 152 36.48 -7.58 -0.29
CA GLU A 152 36.57 -6.12 -0.47
C GLU A 152 35.98 -5.69 -1.80
N GLN A 153 36.22 -6.44 -2.88
CA GLN A 153 35.61 -6.21 -4.19
C GLN A 153 34.07 -6.40 -4.12
N MET A 154 33.61 -7.43 -3.40
CA MET A 154 32.18 -7.67 -3.23
C MET A 154 31.51 -6.54 -2.41
N GLN A 155 32.10 -6.14 -1.29
CA GLN A 155 31.62 -5.01 -0.51
C GLN A 155 31.59 -3.70 -1.33
N ALA A 156 32.65 -3.46 -2.13
CA ALA A 156 32.72 -2.29 -2.98
C ALA A 156 31.62 -2.30 -4.06
N LEU A 157 31.32 -3.46 -4.67
CA LEU A 157 30.22 -3.61 -5.63
C LEU A 157 28.88 -3.29 -4.97
N LEU A 158 28.59 -3.90 -3.83
CA LEU A 158 27.33 -3.70 -3.12
C LEU A 158 27.15 -2.25 -2.67
N ALA A 159 28.22 -1.61 -2.21
CA ALA A 159 28.20 -0.20 -1.82
C ALA A 159 28.02 0.74 -3.04
N ALA A 160 28.69 0.44 -4.16
CA ALA A 160 28.55 1.22 -5.39
C ALA A 160 27.13 1.19 -5.95
N ASN A 161 26.37 0.12 -5.71
CA ASN A 161 24.99 -0.03 -6.19
C ASN A 161 23.96 0.76 -5.37
N ILE A 162 24.31 1.26 -4.18
CA ILE A 162 23.38 2.08 -3.38
C ILE A 162 23.13 3.41 -4.09
N LEU A 163 21.91 3.66 -4.53
CA LEU A 163 21.50 4.84 -5.30
C LEU A 163 22.43 5.16 -6.49
N SER A 164 22.99 4.13 -7.12
CA SER A 164 23.96 4.29 -8.18
C SER A 164 23.36 4.73 -9.52
N GLY A 165 22.07 4.48 -9.73
CA GLY A 165 21.43 4.58 -11.03
C GLY A 165 21.82 3.45 -12.00
N SER A 166 22.51 2.38 -11.55
CA SER A 166 22.82 1.21 -12.37
C SER A 166 21.62 0.25 -12.52
N GLY A 167 20.71 0.28 -11.55
CA GLY A 167 19.60 -0.67 -11.42
C GLY A 167 20.02 -2.06 -10.96
N ASP A 168 21.28 -2.23 -10.53
CA ASP A 168 21.78 -3.48 -10.00
C ASP A 168 21.39 -3.64 -8.50
N PHE A 169 21.43 -4.87 -8.01
CA PHE A 169 21.07 -5.17 -6.63
C PHE A 169 22.00 -4.47 -5.63
N SER A 170 21.40 -3.93 -4.59
CA SER A 170 22.06 -3.41 -3.39
C SER A 170 21.49 -4.08 -2.15
N VAL A 171 22.33 -4.36 -1.16
CA VAL A 171 21.90 -4.89 0.15
C VAL A 171 21.22 -3.83 1.03
N VAL A 172 21.32 -2.56 0.65
CA VAL A 172 20.69 -1.44 1.34
C VAL A 172 19.68 -0.79 0.41
N HIS A 173 18.46 -0.69 0.88
CA HIS A 173 17.46 0.19 0.30
C HIS A 173 17.72 1.61 0.79
N ALA A 174 17.83 2.53 -0.15
CA ALA A 174 18.06 3.94 0.14
C ALA A 174 17.02 4.78 -0.60
N GLU A 175 16.34 5.65 0.11
CA GLU A 175 15.26 6.49 -0.42
C GLU A 175 15.25 7.87 0.23
N SER A 176 14.50 8.80 -0.37
CA SER A 176 14.20 10.08 0.24
C SER A 176 13.10 9.94 1.31
N SER A 177 13.27 10.64 2.41
CA SER A 177 12.32 10.68 3.53
C SER A 177 12.12 12.14 3.96
N TYR A 178 10.99 12.48 4.55
CA TYR A 178 10.74 13.84 5.06
C TYR A 178 11.66 14.18 6.23
N SER A 179 12.22 15.38 6.26
CA SER A 179 12.89 15.90 7.46
C SER A 179 11.86 16.17 8.55
N PHE A 180 12.18 15.79 9.80
CA PHE A 180 11.30 16.08 10.94
C PHE A 180 11.29 17.55 11.34
N GLU A 181 12.33 18.30 10.96
CA GLU A 181 12.47 19.72 11.28
C GLU A 181 11.96 20.64 10.17
N ASN A 182 12.05 20.18 8.93
CA ASN A 182 11.61 20.95 7.78
C ASN A 182 11.12 20.03 6.65
N PRO A 183 9.82 19.87 6.48
CA PRO A 183 9.23 18.91 5.54
C PRO A 183 9.50 19.19 4.06
N ILE A 184 9.97 20.39 3.71
CA ILE A 184 10.41 20.70 2.34
C ILE A 184 11.83 20.20 2.01
N ILE A 185 12.53 19.65 3.01
CA ILE A 185 13.86 19.06 2.84
C ILE A 185 13.71 17.54 2.95
N SER A 186 14.46 16.81 2.14
CA SER A 186 14.55 15.36 2.25
C SER A 186 15.73 14.93 3.10
N ASP A 187 15.53 13.93 3.95
CA ASP A 187 16.55 13.17 4.65
C ASP A 187 16.74 11.81 3.96
N LEU A 188 17.90 11.18 4.15
CA LEU A 188 18.22 9.86 3.63
C LEU A 188 17.64 8.77 4.55
N SER A 189 16.71 7.96 4.07
CA SER A 189 16.26 6.74 4.74
C SER A 189 17.10 5.56 4.27
N LEU A 190 17.63 4.77 5.21
CA LEU A 190 18.36 3.53 4.94
C LEU A 190 17.70 2.36 5.65
N SER A 191 17.43 1.30 4.91
CA SER A 191 16.88 0.04 5.42
C SER A 191 17.43 -1.15 4.64
N THR A 192 17.20 -2.37 5.14
CA THR A 192 17.46 -3.60 4.41
C THR A 192 16.21 -4.00 3.62
N ASP A 193 16.37 -4.52 2.39
CA ASP A 193 15.25 -4.81 1.49
C ASP A 193 15.39 -6.17 0.79
N PHE A 194 16.32 -6.98 1.25
CA PHE A 194 16.60 -8.28 0.63
C PHE A 194 16.03 -9.47 1.43
N ILE A 195 15.39 -9.22 2.56
CA ILE A 195 14.78 -10.26 3.39
C ILE A 195 13.51 -10.75 2.68
N ALA A 196 13.45 -12.03 2.32
CA ALA A 196 12.39 -12.59 1.48
C ALA A 196 11.17 -13.09 2.27
N LEU A 197 11.39 -13.56 3.51
CA LEU A 197 10.32 -14.05 4.38
C LEU A 197 9.64 -12.91 5.13
N GLY A 198 8.37 -13.14 5.54
CA GLY A 198 7.46 -12.09 5.98
C GLY A 198 7.75 -11.45 7.33
N GLY A 199 8.74 -11.96 8.10
CA GLY A 199 9.11 -11.39 9.37
C GLY A 199 9.95 -12.28 10.27
N ARG A 200 10.27 -11.79 11.46
CA ARG A 200 11.12 -12.45 12.44
C ARG A 200 10.71 -13.88 12.78
N ASP A 201 9.39 -14.14 12.90
CA ASP A 201 8.89 -15.44 13.31
C ASP A 201 9.16 -16.51 12.23
N GLU A 202 9.05 -16.17 10.96
CA GLU A 202 9.38 -17.06 9.86
C GLU A 202 10.87 -17.41 9.82
N TYR A 203 11.74 -16.44 10.16
CA TYR A 203 13.18 -16.69 10.31
C TYR A 203 13.54 -17.48 11.58
N SER A 204 12.61 -17.70 12.49
CA SER A 204 12.76 -18.55 13.67
C SER A 204 12.23 -19.97 13.43
N ASP A 205 11.38 -20.18 12.43
CA ASP A 205 10.78 -21.48 12.14
C ASP A 205 11.67 -22.33 11.23
N LYS A 206 12.13 -23.47 11.75
CA LYS A 206 13.03 -24.37 11.02
C LYS A 206 12.39 -25.01 9.79
N GLY A 207 11.07 -25.26 9.83
CA GLY A 207 10.35 -25.85 8.71
C GLY A 207 10.29 -24.89 7.52
N THR A 208 9.92 -23.64 7.81
CA THR A 208 9.91 -22.55 6.82
C THR A 208 11.30 -22.34 6.21
N LEU A 209 12.36 -22.27 7.03
CA LEU A 209 13.71 -22.10 6.53
C LEU A 209 14.17 -23.28 5.65
N SER A 210 13.86 -24.53 6.02
CA SER A 210 14.20 -25.70 5.21
C SER A 210 13.51 -25.71 3.86
N ASN A 211 12.22 -25.35 3.84
CA ASN A 211 11.45 -25.24 2.59
C ASN A 211 11.98 -24.11 1.71
N TYR A 212 12.38 -22.99 2.32
CA TYR A 212 12.97 -21.88 1.59
C TYR A 212 14.36 -22.23 1.03
N ALA A 213 15.23 -22.89 1.81
CA ALA A 213 16.52 -23.40 1.32
C ALA A 213 16.33 -24.37 0.16
N PHE A 214 15.35 -25.28 0.24
CA PHE A 214 15.05 -26.23 -0.83
C PHE A 214 14.74 -25.53 -2.17
N ILE A 215 13.88 -24.51 -2.16
CA ILE A 215 13.54 -23.80 -3.41
C ILE A 215 14.69 -22.94 -3.93
N LEU A 216 15.52 -22.35 -3.03
CA LEU A 216 16.73 -21.63 -3.42
C LEU A 216 17.76 -22.57 -4.06
N ALA A 217 17.93 -23.81 -3.58
CA ALA A 217 18.80 -24.78 -4.21
C ALA A 217 18.35 -25.09 -5.66
N LYS A 218 17.03 -25.18 -5.89
CA LYS A 218 16.48 -25.30 -7.25
C LYS A 218 16.81 -24.10 -8.12
N PHE A 219 16.72 -22.89 -7.56
CA PHE A 219 17.11 -21.65 -8.24
C PHE A 219 18.59 -21.70 -8.67
N PHE A 220 19.53 -21.99 -7.75
CA PHE A 220 20.95 -22.02 -8.06
C PHE A 220 21.31 -23.11 -9.09
N LYS A 221 20.66 -24.27 -8.99
CA LYS A 221 20.76 -25.31 -9.99
C LYS A 221 20.29 -24.86 -11.37
N ALA A 222 19.14 -24.19 -11.44
CA ALA A 222 18.55 -23.73 -12.69
C ALA A 222 19.43 -22.70 -13.42
N ILE A 223 20.03 -21.77 -12.69
CA ILE A 223 20.92 -20.75 -13.27
C ILE A 223 22.35 -21.26 -13.54
N GLY A 224 22.69 -22.48 -13.11
CA GLY A 224 24.04 -23.01 -13.22
C GLY A 224 25.08 -22.26 -12.39
N ALA A 225 24.71 -21.83 -11.18
CA ALA A 225 25.62 -21.13 -10.28
C ALA A 225 26.82 -22.03 -9.91
N PRO A 226 28.05 -21.48 -9.85
CA PRO A 226 29.21 -22.24 -9.39
C PRO A 226 29.10 -22.65 -7.93
N GLY A 227 29.32 -23.93 -7.62
CA GLY A 227 29.25 -24.51 -6.26
C GLY A 227 28.09 -25.49 -6.10
N ALA A 228 27.97 -26.07 -4.89
CA ALA A 228 26.87 -26.96 -4.57
C ALA A 228 25.59 -26.13 -4.32
N PRO A 229 24.51 -26.38 -5.09
CA PRO A 229 23.29 -25.57 -4.98
C PRO A 229 22.70 -25.50 -3.55
N GLU A 230 22.78 -26.60 -2.81
CA GLU A 230 22.28 -26.72 -1.44
C GLU A 230 23.11 -25.82 -0.50
N THR A 231 24.42 -25.83 -0.63
CA THR A 231 25.31 -24.95 0.19
C THR A 231 25.05 -23.47 -0.11
N LEU A 232 24.89 -23.10 -1.39
CA LEU A 232 24.58 -21.72 -1.78
C LEU A 232 23.23 -21.27 -1.22
N ALA A 233 22.25 -22.17 -1.20
CA ALA A 233 20.94 -21.92 -0.64
C ALA A 233 20.99 -21.72 0.88
N ASP A 234 21.66 -22.60 1.60
CA ASP A 234 21.84 -22.52 3.07
C ASP A 234 22.59 -21.23 3.45
N ASP A 235 23.60 -20.84 2.70
CA ASP A 235 24.36 -19.60 2.87
C ASP A 235 23.45 -18.35 2.74
N VAL A 236 22.60 -18.31 1.72
CA VAL A 236 21.65 -17.19 1.55
C VAL A 236 20.65 -17.15 2.67
N VAL A 237 20.05 -18.29 3.02
CA VAL A 237 19.08 -18.39 4.14
C VAL A 237 19.70 -17.93 5.44
N GLU A 238 20.94 -18.33 5.76
CA GLU A 238 21.63 -17.93 6.98
C GLU A 238 21.93 -16.42 6.98
N ILE A 239 22.34 -15.82 5.87
CA ILE A 239 22.52 -14.37 5.73
C ILE A 239 21.20 -13.63 6.02
N GLU A 240 20.13 -14.02 5.35
CA GLU A 240 18.81 -13.42 5.53
C GLU A 240 18.31 -13.62 6.97
N ARG A 241 18.46 -14.81 7.54
CA ARG A 241 18.07 -15.12 8.92
C ARG A 241 18.77 -14.24 9.95
N ARG A 242 20.09 -14.04 9.82
CA ARG A 242 20.87 -13.18 10.74
C ARG A 242 20.36 -11.74 10.78
N VAL A 243 19.88 -11.25 9.65
CA VAL A 243 19.33 -9.90 9.52
C VAL A 243 17.84 -9.88 9.88
N GLY A 244 17.05 -10.85 9.40
CA GLY A 244 15.62 -10.96 9.63
C GLY A 244 15.24 -11.12 11.11
N LEU A 245 16.03 -11.89 11.89
CA LEU A 245 15.85 -12.02 13.33
C LEU A 245 16.00 -10.70 14.12
N LYS A 246 16.50 -9.63 13.49
CA LYS A 246 16.59 -8.29 14.11
C LYS A 246 15.37 -7.43 13.78
N GLU A 247 14.42 -7.94 13.01
CA GLU A 247 13.17 -7.25 12.78
C GLU A 247 12.34 -7.19 14.06
N PRO A 248 11.80 -6.03 14.44
CA PRO A 248 10.87 -5.94 15.55
C PRO A 248 9.50 -6.53 15.16
N GLU A 249 8.66 -6.80 16.14
CA GLU A 249 7.26 -7.18 15.91
C GLU A 249 6.52 -6.12 15.08
N SER A 250 5.48 -6.54 14.34
CA SER A 250 4.79 -5.72 13.33
C SER A 250 4.36 -4.34 13.83
N PHE A 251 3.79 -4.25 15.03
CA PHE A 251 3.38 -2.97 15.62
C PHE A 251 4.57 -2.02 15.88
N ASP A 252 5.66 -2.55 16.47
CA ASP A 252 6.87 -1.78 16.72
C ASP A 252 7.58 -1.39 15.42
N LEU A 253 7.54 -2.26 14.41
CA LEU A 253 8.09 -1.98 13.08
C LEU A 253 7.35 -0.81 12.42
N GLN A 254 6.02 -0.84 12.42
CA GLN A 254 5.19 0.27 11.90
C GLN A 254 5.52 1.59 12.59
N LYS A 255 5.57 1.58 13.93
CA LYS A 255 5.95 2.77 14.71
C LYS A 255 7.34 3.30 14.35
N ARG A 256 8.32 2.41 14.17
CA ARG A 256 9.70 2.79 13.78
C ARG A 256 9.80 3.25 12.32
N GLN A 257 8.95 2.76 11.44
CA GLN A 257 8.85 3.24 10.06
C GLN A 257 8.27 4.65 10.01
N MET A 258 7.28 4.96 10.85
CA MET A 258 6.69 6.30 10.96
C MET A 258 7.63 7.30 11.63
N LEU A 259 8.40 6.86 12.62
CA LEU A 259 9.36 7.66 13.38
C LEU A 259 10.73 6.95 13.39
N PRO A 260 11.42 6.88 12.24
CA PRO A 260 12.72 6.24 12.13
C PRO A 260 13.76 6.97 12.98
N LYS A 261 14.70 6.20 13.51
CA LYS A 261 15.80 6.75 14.30
C LYS A 261 16.73 7.59 13.43
N GLU A 262 16.93 8.84 13.79
CA GLU A 262 17.98 9.68 13.21
C GLU A 262 19.35 9.27 13.75
N VAL A 263 20.33 9.15 12.86
CA VAL A 263 21.72 8.87 13.19
C VAL A 263 22.64 9.88 12.49
N SER A 264 23.76 10.21 13.13
CA SER A 264 24.77 11.07 12.52
C SER A 264 25.54 10.35 11.41
N ARG A 265 26.11 11.09 10.46
CA ARG A 265 27.02 10.55 9.45
C ARG A 265 28.21 9.85 10.08
N GLU A 266 28.78 10.46 11.12
CA GLU A 266 29.91 9.88 11.89
C GLU A 266 29.52 8.53 12.51
N TRP A 267 28.33 8.45 13.13
CA TRP A 267 27.82 7.21 13.67
C TRP A 267 27.67 6.15 12.57
N ALA A 268 27.05 6.51 11.43
CA ALA A 268 26.82 5.56 10.34
C ALA A 268 28.13 5.01 9.79
N LEU A 269 29.13 5.85 9.57
CA LEU A 269 30.44 5.44 9.07
C LEU A 269 31.22 4.58 10.09
N LYS A 270 31.12 4.89 11.38
CA LYS A 270 31.79 4.14 12.45
C LYS A 270 31.09 2.82 12.78
N ALA A 271 29.76 2.82 12.81
CA ALA A 271 28.96 1.65 13.20
C ALA A 271 28.78 0.65 12.04
N LEU A 272 28.94 1.09 10.78
CA LEU A 272 28.67 0.31 9.58
C LEU A 272 29.83 0.37 8.57
N PRO A 273 31.07 0.02 8.99
CA PRO A 273 32.27 0.20 8.17
C PRO A 273 32.32 -0.70 6.93
N ASN A 274 31.67 -1.87 6.97
CA ASN A 274 31.66 -2.84 5.87
C ASN A 274 30.61 -2.51 4.79
N LEU A 275 29.63 -1.67 5.09
CA LEU A 275 28.66 -1.12 4.13
C LEU A 275 29.26 -0.06 3.22
N LYS A 276 30.47 0.44 3.51
CA LYS A 276 31.20 1.42 2.68
C LYS A 276 30.36 2.64 2.28
N LEU A 277 29.58 3.17 3.23
CA LEU A 277 28.63 4.28 2.98
C LEU A 277 29.31 5.60 2.58
N GLN A 278 30.63 5.71 2.68
CA GLN A 278 31.39 6.92 2.33
C GLN A 278 31.10 7.40 0.90
N THR A 279 31.05 6.46 -0.05
CA THR A 279 30.79 6.77 -1.47
C THR A 279 29.38 7.35 -1.67
N LEU A 280 28.38 6.82 -0.99
CA LEU A 280 27.01 7.35 -1.02
C LEU A 280 26.97 8.75 -0.39
N LEU A 281 27.47 8.86 0.84
CA LEU A 281 27.36 10.09 1.64
C LEU A 281 28.16 11.26 1.04
N ALA A 282 29.24 10.98 0.29
CA ALA A 282 30.00 12.01 -0.42
C ALA A 282 29.23 12.67 -1.57
N ARG A 283 28.22 11.99 -2.13
CA ARG A 283 27.38 12.50 -3.22
C ARG A 283 26.18 13.32 -2.75
N LEU A 284 25.90 13.29 -1.43
CA LEU A 284 24.73 13.93 -0.86
C LEU A 284 25.10 15.19 -0.07
N PRO A 285 24.24 16.22 -0.04
CA PRO A 285 24.46 17.43 0.75
C PRO A 285 24.82 17.12 2.21
N SER A 286 25.72 17.90 2.81
CA SER A 286 26.26 17.63 4.16
C SER A 286 25.22 17.75 5.28
N ASN A 287 24.18 18.53 5.07
CA ASN A 287 23.08 18.78 6.01
C ASN A 287 21.99 17.68 6.02
N ILE A 288 22.04 16.72 5.10
CA ILE A 288 21.08 15.60 5.08
C ILE A 288 21.31 14.71 6.31
N LYS A 289 20.24 14.45 7.04
CA LYS A 289 20.22 13.47 8.13
C LYS A 289 20.01 12.07 7.60
N ILE A 290 20.46 11.08 8.35
CA ILE A 290 20.27 9.66 8.02
C ILE A 290 19.23 9.10 8.97
N LYS A 291 18.21 8.47 8.41
CA LYS A 291 17.13 7.80 9.14
C LYS A 291 17.19 6.31 8.95
N MET A 292 17.08 5.56 10.02
CA MET A 292 17.07 4.10 10.02
C MET A 292 15.90 3.59 10.83
N PRO A 293 14.89 2.97 10.23
CA PRO A 293 13.78 2.35 10.96
C PRO A 293 14.27 1.26 11.92
N VAL A 294 15.20 0.41 11.46
CA VAL A 294 15.75 -0.70 12.25
C VAL A 294 17.28 -0.70 12.18
N PRO A 295 17.96 0.16 12.97
CA PRO A 295 19.43 0.20 13.03
C PRO A 295 20.07 -1.14 13.38
N GLU A 296 19.36 -1.99 14.11
CA GLU A 296 19.79 -3.32 14.52
C GLU A 296 19.97 -4.25 13.30
N GLN A 297 19.07 -4.18 12.32
CA GLN A 297 19.21 -4.92 11.05
C GLN A 297 20.41 -4.42 10.25
N MET A 298 20.63 -3.10 10.20
CA MET A 298 21.77 -2.50 9.50
C MET A 298 23.11 -2.94 10.12
N LYS A 299 23.18 -3.04 11.46
CA LYS A 299 24.39 -3.57 12.15
C LYS A 299 24.58 -5.06 11.89
N ALA A 300 23.50 -5.85 11.88
CA ALA A 300 23.58 -7.26 11.57
C ALA A 300 24.07 -7.47 10.13
N LEU A 301 23.56 -6.69 9.18
CA LEU A 301 24.03 -6.70 7.79
C LEU A 301 25.50 -6.33 7.68
N ASP A 302 25.96 -5.29 8.37
CA ASP A 302 27.38 -4.90 8.38
C ASP A 302 28.27 -6.02 8.90
N THR A 303 27.82 -6.72 9.95
CA THR A 303 28.51 -7.89 10.52
C THR A 303 28.52 -9.06 9.52
N VAL A 304 27.43 -9.32 8.83
CA VAL A 304 27.35 -10.35 7.77
C VAL A 304 28.34 -10.05 6.65
N LEU A 305 28.41 -8.80 6.18
CA LEU A 305 29.35 -8.40 5.12
C LEU A 305 30.82 -8.60 5.55
N LYS A 306 31.12 -8.51 6.85
CA LYS A 306 32.45 -8.79 7.41
C LYS A 306 32.75 -10.29 7.50
N GLU A 307 31.78 -11.09 7.93
CA GLU A 307 32.02 -12.47 8.39
C GLU A 307 31.66 -13.53 7.34
N ALA A 308 30.63 -13.31 6.50
CA ALA A 308 30.13 -14.30 5.57
C ALA A 308 31.23 -14.71 4.55
N PRO A 309 31.28 -15.98 4.13
CA PRO A 309 32.15 -16.40 3.06
C PRO A 309 31.90 -15.59 1.78
N LEU A 310 32.94 -15.40 0.96
CA LEU A 310 32.80 -14.68 -0.31
C LEU A 310 31.76 -15.31 -1.21
N GLU A 311 31.74 -16.64 -1.29
CA GLU A 311 30.78 -17.37 -2.13
C GLU A 311 29.33 -17.20 -1.65
N ALA A 312 29.11 -17.12 -0.33
CA ALA A 312 27.82 -16.82 0.25
C ALA A 312 27.30 -15.39 -0.16
N LEU A 313 28.19 -14.39 -0.15
CA LEU A 313 27.84 -13.05 -0.59
C LEU A 313 27.56 -12.98 -2.10
N LYS A 314 28.29 -13.77 -2.91
CA LYS A 314 28.02 -13.92 -4.34
C LYS A 314 26.68 -14.61 -4.58
N ALA A 315 26.36 -15.65 -3.81
CA ALA A 315 25.08 -16.34 -3.88
C ALA A 315 23.91 -15.40 -3.56
N LEU A 316 24.02 -14.61 -2.48
CA LEU A 316 23.06 -13.58 -2.14
C LEU A 316 22.86 -12.59 -3.30
N TYR A 317 23.95 -12.10 -3.89
CA TYR A 317 23.86 -11.19 -5.03
C TYR A 317 23.15 -11.83 -6.22
N LEU A 318 23.54 -13.04 -6.61
CA LEU A 318 22.92 -13.75 -7.73
C LEU A 318 21.42 -13.93 -7.52
N TYR A 319 21.01 -14.39 -6.36
CA TYR A 319 19.59 -14.59 -6.06
C TYR A 319 18.82 -13.28 -6.10
N GLN A 320 19.24 -12.30 -5.32
CA GLN A 320 18.52 -11.03 -5.20
C GLN A 320 18.52 -10.18 -6.49
N HIS A 321 19.59 -10.29 -7.27
CA HIS A 321 19.69 -9.59 -8.57
C HIS A 321 18.83 -10.25 -9.65
N LEU A 322 18.66 -11.57 -9.60
CA LEU A 322 18.05 -12.35 -10.68
C LEU A 322 16.64 -12.88 -10.36
N LYS A 323 16.19 -12.86 -9.10
CA LYS A 323 14.90 -13.47 -8.69
C LYS A 323 13.69 -13.02 -9.54
N ASP A 324 13.69 -11.75 -9.98
CA ASP A 324 12.65 -11.19 -10.85
C ASP A 324 12.87 -11.47 -12.34
N SER A 325 14.02 -12.04 -12.71
CA SER A 325 14.44 -12.28 -14.08
C SER A 325 14.64 -13.77 -14.40
N VAL A 326 14.26 -14.67 -13.50
CA VAL A 326 14.37 -16.13 -13.69
C VAL A 326 12.97 -16.74 -13.69
N SER A 327 12.37 -16.82 -14.86
CA SER A 327 10.98 -17.25 -15.05
C SER A 327 10.80 -18.03 -16.38
N LEU A 328 10.46 -17.37 -17.47
CA LEU A 328 10.20 -18.02 -18.77
C LEU A 328 11.43 -18.68 -19.38
N GLY A 329 12.63 -18.12 -19.15
CA GLY A 329 13.90 -18.70 -19.55
C GLY A 329 14.25 -19.99 -18.81
N TYR A 330 13.55 -20.26 -17.70
CA TYR A 330 13.81 -21.35 -16.76
C TYR A 330 12.50 -22.04 -16.32
N PRO A 331 11.75 -22.65 -17.26
CA PRO A 331 10.37 -23.09 -17.02
C PRO A 331 10.23 -24.14 -15.92
N SER A 332 11.22 -25.04 -15.75
CA SER A 332 11.20 -26.04 -14.68
C SER A 332 11.27 -25.39 -13.30
N PHE A 333 12.15 -24.40 -13.12
CA PHE A 333 12.24 -23.66 -11.86
C PHE A 333 10.99 -22.82 -11.64
N ALA A 334 10.47 -22.13 -12.67
CA ALA A 334 9.27 -21.33 -12.57
C ALA A 334 8.04 -22.14 -12.07
N ALA A 335 7.91 -23.39 -12.53
CA ALA A 335 6.86 -24.30 -12.06
C ALA A 335 7.05 -24.69 -10.58
N GLU A 336 8.27 -25.03 -10.17
CA GLU A 336 8.60 -25.37 -8.78
C GLU A 336 8.43 -24.15 -7.86
N TRP A 337 8.81 -22.96 -8.31
CA TRP A 337 8.62 -21.71 -7.56
C TRP A 337 7.14 -21.37 -7.36
N ALA A 338 6.32 -21.54 -8.40
CA ALA A 338 4.87 -21.36 -8.30
C ALA A 338 4.23 -22.31 -7.28
N GLN A 339 4.67 -23.59 -7.30
CA GLN A 339 4.20 -24.60 -6.33
C GLN A 339 4.65 -24.27 -4.90
N TYR A 340 5.89 -23.84 -4.72
CA TYR A 340 6.41 -23.41 -3.41
C TYR A 340 5.57 -22.25 -2.84
N LYS A 341 5.31 -21.23 -3.66
CA LYS A 341 4.48 -20.08 -3.21
C LYS A 341 3.08 -20.51 -2.82
N ALA A 342 2.43 -21.33 -3.62
CA ALA A 342 1.09 -21.84 -3.34
C ALA A 342 1.00 -22.67 -2.05
N ASN A 343 2.08 -23.33 -1.66
CA ASN A 343 2.14 -24.13 -0.44
C ASN A 343 2.53 -23.34 0.81
N THR A 344 3.37 -22.32 0.64
CA THR A 344 3.99 -21.58 1.75
C THR A 344 3.18 -20.36 2.14
N PHE A 345 2.70 -19.60 1.15
CA PHE A 345 1.96 -18.39 1.38
C PHE A 345 0.47 -18.64 1.15
N SER A 346 -0.34 -18.04 1.98
CA SER A 346 -1.81 -18.04 1.77
C SER A 346 -2.22 -17.20 0.56
N ASP A 347 -1.21 -16.73 -0.18
CA ASP A 347 -1.43 -15.92 -1.36
C ASP A 347 -2.16 -16.72 -2.43
N PRO A 348 -3.16 -16.12 -2.97
CA PRO A 348 -3.85 -16.63 -4.10
C PRO A 348 -2.89 -16.79 -5.29
N LYS A 349 -3.25 -17.61 -6.27
CA LYS A 349 -2.46 -17.96 -7.47
C LYS A 349 -2.11 -16.73 -8.31
N GLU A 350 -0.84 -16.44 -8.50
CA GLU A 350 -0.42 -15.29 -9.31
C GLU A 350 -0.99 -15.36 -10.74
N PRO A 351 -1.35 -14.21 -11.31
CA PRO A 351 -1.70 -14.15 -12.72
C PRO A 351 -0.53 -14.64 -13.59
N THR A 352 -0.83 -15.20 -14.73
CA THR A 352 0.17 -15.74 -15.66
C THR A 352 0.10 -15.05 -17.02
N GLY A 353 1.13 -15.22 -17.83
CA GLY A 353 1.15 -14.75 -19.22
C GLY A 353 0.90 -13.24 -19.35
N LYS A 354 -0.02 -12.87 -20.24
CA LYS A 354 -0.33 -11.45 -20.52
C LYS A 354 -0.92 -10.69 -19.33
N GLU A 355 -1.68 -11.36 -18.49
CA GLU A 355 -2.29 -10.77 -17.31
C GLU A 355 -1.21 -10.35 -16.28
N LYS A 356 -0.22 -11.23 -16.05
CA LYS A 356 0.92 -10.86 -15.20
C LYS A 356 1.69 -9.67 -15.77
N CYS A 357 1.95 -9.68 -17.08
CA CYS A 357 2.61 -8.53 -17.72
C CYS A 357 1.81 -7.24 -17.59
N ALA A 358 0.50 -7.30 -17.71
CA ALA A 358 -0.35 -6.12 -17.50
C ALA A 358 -0.29 -5.64 -16.04
N THR A 359 -0.38 -6.55 -15.07
CA THR A 359 -0.25 -6.24 -13.64
C THR A 359 1.09 -5.56 -13.34
N ASP A 360 2.20 -6.17 -13.75
CA ASP A 360 3.55 -5.65 -13.48
C ASP A 360 3.76 -4.26 -14.12
N VAL A 361 3.27 -4.04 -15.34
CA VAL A 361 3.36 -2.76 -16.04
C VAL A 361 2.46 -1.70 -15.38
N ILE A 362 1.25 -2.05 -15.00
CA ILE A 362 0.33 -1.13 -14.31
C ILE A 362 0.92 -0.69 -12.95
N GLU A 363 1.52 -1.60 -12.19
CA GLU A 363 2.17 -1.25 -10.92
C GLU A 363 3.37 -0.29 -11.10
N LEU A 364 4.09 -0.41 -12.20
CA LEU A 364 5.27 0.42 -12.48
C LEU A 364 4.92 1.78 -13.06
N PHE A 365 3.88 1.87 -13.88
CA PHE A 365 3.56 3.02 -14.73
C PHE A 365 2.11 3.50 -14.57
N ALA A 366 1.54 3.35 -13.36
CA ALA A 366 0.16 3.75 -13.12
C ALA A 366 -0.08 5.23 -13.39
N SER A 367 0.85 6.12 -13.00
CA SER A 367 0.72 7.57 -13.27
C SER A 367 0.70 7.89 -14.75
N GLU A 368 1.55 7.22 -15.54
CA GLU A 368 1.61 7.37 -16.99
C GLU A 368 0.32 6.92 -17.67
N LEU A 369 -0.22 5.77 -17.25
CA LEU A 369 -1.48 5.23 -17.75
C LEU A 369 -2.66 6.12 -17.35
N ASP A 370 -2.70 6.58 -16.11
CA ASP A 370 -3.77 7.41 -15.58
C ASP A 370 -3.86 8.75 -16.32
N ALA A 371 -2.69 9.37 -16.60
CA ALA A 371 -2.64 10.61 -17.35
C ALA A 371 -3.23 10.51 -18.76
N GLU A 372 -3.09 9.34 -19.40
CA GLU A 372 -3.60 9.13 -20.75
C GLU A 372 -5.10 8.78 -20.79
N MET A 373 -5.67 8.27 -19.70
CA MET A 373 -7.02 7.71 -19.75
C MET A 373 -8.05 8.41 -18.85
N ILE A 374 -7.62 9.27 -17.92
CA ILE A 374 -8.51 9.85 -16.91
C ILE A 374 -9.64 10.68 -17.54
N ASP A 375 -9.35 11.45 -18.59
CA ASP A 375 -10.36 12.25 -19.31
C ASP A 375 -11.35 11.37 -20.11
N THR A 376 -10.88 10.24 -20.61
CA THR A 376 -11.73 9.29 -21.35
C THR A 376 -12.63 8.48 -20.40
N LEU A 377 -12.11 8.11 -19.23
CA LEU A 377 -12.88 7.35 -18.23
C LEU A 377 -13.91 8.22 -17.50
N TYR A 378 -13.60 9.50 -17.30
CA TYR A 378 -14.44 10.41 -16.53
C TYR A 378 -14.71 11.72 -17.31
N PRO A 379 -15.38 11.63 -18.48
CA PRO A 379 -15.64 12.80 -19.32
C PRO A 379 -16.51 13.81 -18.57
N GLY A 380 -16.05 15.06 -18.51
CA GLY A 380 -16.79 16.15 -17.89
C GLY A 380 -16.92 16.05 -16.35
N PHE A 381 -16.07 15.29 -15.67
CA PHE A 381 -16.08 15.24 -14.21
C PHE A 381 -15.84 16.63 -13.61
N ARG A 382 -16.71 17.01 -12.68
CA ARG A 382 -16.67 18.30 -12.01
C ARG A 382 -16.05 18.18 -10.61
N ARG A 383 -15.01 18.98 -10.35
CA ARG A 383 -14.30 19.02 -9.07
C ARG A 383 -15.09 19.77 -7.98
N GLU A 384 -15.85 20.79 -8.37
CA GLU A 384 -16.48 21.73 -7.45
C GLU A 384 -17.40 21.07 -6.42
N PRO A 385 -18.29 20.12 -6.77
CA PRO A 385 -19.14 19.45 -5.78
C PRO A 385 -18.33 18.65 -4.74
N VAL A 386 -17.24 18.04 -5.16
CA VAL A 386 -16.34 17.29 -4.25
C VAL A 386 -15.62 18.27 -3.31
N THR A 387 -15.12 19.38 -3.84
CA THR A 387 -14.49 20.44 -3.04
C THR A 387 -15.46 21.00 -2.00
N GLU A 388 -16.73 21.17 -2.35
CA GLU A 388 -17.76 21.62 -1.40
C GLU A 388 -17.95 20.64 -0.23
N ILE A 389 -17.98 19.33 -0.51
CA ILE A 389 -18.07 18.31 0.54
C ILE A 389 -16.83 18.38 1.44
N VAL A 390 -15.62 18.48 0.86
CA VAL A 390 -14.38 18.62 1.64
C VAL A 390 -14.45 19.85 2.57
N GLU A 391 -14.83 21.00 2.03
CA GLU A 391 -14.85 22.25 2.83
C GLU A 391 -15.92 22.22 3.92
N ARG A 392 -17.07 21.61 3.69
CA ARG A 392 -18.11 21.48 4.72
C ARG A 392 -17.69 20.52 5.85
N VAL A 393 -17.09 19.36 5.52
CA VAL A 393 -16.56 18.44 6.52
C VAL A 393 -15.43 19.12 7.32
N ARG A 394 -14.49 19.78 6.63
CA ARG A 394 -13.43 20.59 7.25
C ARG A 394 -13.98 21.62 8.22
N ALA A 395 -14.97 22.40 7.80
CA ALA A 395 -15.59 23.42 8.63
C ALA A 395 -16.28 22.83 9.88
N ALA A 396 -16.93 21.67 9.76
CA ALA A 396 -17.52 20.97 10.91
C ALA A 396 -16.45 20.53 11.91
N MET A 397 -15.33 19.97 11.43
CA MET A 397 -14.20 19.57 12.27
C MET A 397 -13.58 20.78 12.99
N VAL A 398 -13.27 21.85 12.28
CA VAL A 398 -12.71 23.10 12.85
C VAL A 398 -13.62 23.69 13.90
N LYS A 399 -14.93 23.76 13.62
CA LYS A 399 -15.93 24.24 14.56
C LYS A 399 -15.94 23.44 15.86
N SER A 400 -15.82 22.11 15.76
CA SER A 400 -15.76 21.23 16.92
C SER A 400 -14.47 21.42 17.70
N LEU A 401 -13.32 21.43 17.03
CA LEU A 401 -12.01 21.62 17.65
C LEU A 401 -11.93 22.94 18.42
N LYS A 402 -12.41 24.05 17.85
CA LYS A 402 -12.45 25.35 18.52
C LYS A 402 -13.36 25.38 19.77
N ARG A 403 -14.29 24.44 19.91
CA ARG A 403 -15.19 24.26 21.04
C ARG A 403 -14.78 23.14 21.99
N ASN A 404 -13.73 22.44 21.69
CA ASN A 404 -13.28 21.28 22.47
C ASN A 404 -12.95 21.73 23.91
N LYS A 405 -13.51 21.04 24.92
CA LYS A 405 -13.44 21.46 26.34
C LYS A 405 -12.26 20.84 27.09
N TRP A 406 -11.67 19.77 26.56
CA TRP A 406 -10.59 19.07 27.24
C TRP A 406 -9.18 19.52 26.78
N LEU A 407 -9.05 20.07 25.58
CA LEU A 407 -7.81 20.66 25.09
C LEU A 407 -7.56 22.05 25.75
N SER A 408 -6.29 22.30 26.02
CA SER A 408 -5.82 23.65 26.34
C SER A 408 -6.07 24.62 25.18
N PRO A 409 -6.17 25.94 25.39
CA PRO A 409 -6.42 26.90 24.31
C PRO A 409 -5.41 26.80 23.18
N SER A 410 -4.10 26.70 23.47
CA SER A 410 -3.04 26.58 22.47
C SER A 410 -3.14 25.27 21.66
N ALA A 411 -3.49 24.17 22.32
CA ALA A 411 -3.67 22.88 21.63
C ALA A 411 -4.94 22.89 20.75
N ARG A 412 -6.02 23.53 21.16
CA ARG A 412 -7.21 23.74 20.32
C ARG A 412 -6.88 24.52 19.05
N ASP A 413 -6.14 25.62 19.19
CA ASP A 413 -5.76 26.48 18.07
C ASP A 413 -4.85 25.74 17.10
N GLU A 414 -3.91 24.96 17.61
CA GLU A 414 -3.02 24.16 16.76
C GLU A 414 -3.78 23.04 16.03
N ALA A 415 -4.65 22.29 16.73
CA ALA A 415 -5.46 21.25 16.12
C ALA A 415 -6.40 21.81 15.03
N ALA A 416 -7.06 22.94 15.31
CA ALA A 416 -7.91 23.63 14.34
C ALA A 416 -7.09 24.09 13.13
N ARG A 417 -5.91 24.71 13.37
CA ARG A 417 -5.03 25.19 12.32
C ARG A 417 -4.53 24.05 11.42
N LYS A 418 -4.20 22.88 11.96
CA LYS A 418 -3.84 21.70 11.15
C LYS A 418 -4.91 21.36 10.13
N ILE A 419 -6.17 21.33 10.55
CA ILE A 419 -7.29 21.04 9.66
C ILE A 419 -7.54 22.18 8.67
N GLU A 420 -7.49 23.44 9.13
CA GLU A 420 -7.70 24.64 8.30
C GLU A 420 -6.65 24.77 7.19
N THR A 421 -5.39 24.46 7.50
CA THR A 421 -4.25 24.66 6.59
C THR A 421 -3.82 23.39 5.86
N ALA A 422 -4.49 22.26 6.07
CA ALA A 422 -4.20 21.04 5.33
C ALA A 422 -4.31 21.30 3.83
N ARG A 423 -3.21 21.05 3.12
CA ARG A 423 -3.13 21.19 1.67
C ARG A 423 -3.99 20.14 0.99
N LEU A 424 -4.81 20.54 0.05
CA LEU A 424 -5.73 19.67 -0.65
C LEU A 424 -5.16 19.26 -2.02
N GLN A 425 -5.01 17.96 -2.23
CA GLN A 425 -4.75 17.36 -3.52
C GLN A 425 -6.00 16.56 -3.93
N LEU A 426 -6.87 17.21 -4.70
CA LEU A 426 -8.20 16.68 -5.02
C LEU A 426 -8.30 16.28 -6.49
N VAL A 427 -8.92 15.13 -6.74
CA VAL A 427 -9.30 14.61 -8.04
C VAL A 427 -8.09 14.17 -8.88
N ARG A 428 -7.32 15.10 -9.41
CA ARG A 428 -6.13 14.84 -10.25
C ARG A 428 -5.19 16.05 -10.28
N PRO A 429 -3.92 15.86 -10.70
CA PRO A 429 -3.01 16.98 -10.98
C PRO A 429 -3.61 17.94 -12.00
N GLU A 430 -3.48 19.23 -11.76
CA GLU A 430 -3.97 20.28 -12.68
C GLU A 430 -2.97 20.59 -13.78
N GLU A 431 -1.67 20.46 -13.50
CA GLU A 431 -0.58 20.74 -14.41
C GLU A 431 0.27 19.49 -14.66
N GLU A 432 0.83 19.37 -15.87
CA GLU A 432 1.67 18.24 -16.27
C GLU A 432 2.86 18.01 -15.31
N ARG A 433 3.46 19.08 -14.80
CA ARG A 433 4.59 18.99 -13.86
C ARG A 433 4.24 18.42 -12.48
N HIS A 434 2.95 18.36 -12.12
CA HIS A 434 2.48 17.83 -10.84
C HIS A 434 2.29 16.30 -10.88
N TRP A 435 2.34 15.68 -12.07
CA TRP A 435 2.34 14.24 -12.19
C TRP A 435 3.69 13.65 -11.78
N ASP A 436 3.64 12.52 -11.11
CA ASP A 436 4.83 11.85 -10.62
C ASP A 436 5.25 10.71 -11.56
N TYR A 437 5.65 11.06 -12.77
CA TYR A 437 6.12 10.09 -13.76
C TYR A 437 7.49 9.51 -13.44
N LEU A 438 7.71 8.28 -13.87
CA LEU A 438 9.00 7.65 -13.80
C LEU A 438 9.91 8.21 -14.93
N PRO A 439 11.09 8.76 -14.63
CA PRO A 439 11.97 9.39 -15.63
C PRO A 439 12.71 8.35 -16.49
N VAL A 440 11.96 7.54 -17.23
CA VAL A 440 12.48 6.51 -18.14
C VAL A 440 12.47 7.06 -19.56
N THR A 441 13.60 6.99 -20.23
CA THR A 441 13.79 7.56 -21.57
C THR A 441 13.95 6.51 -22.68
N GLU A 442 14.48 5.32 -22.35
CA GLU A 442 14.82 4.30 -23.34
C GLU A 442 14.52 2.88 -22.85
N LEU A 443 13.33 2.37 -23.15
CA LEU A 443 12.98 0.97 -22.94
C LEU A 443 13.02 0.20 -24.26
N SER A 444 13.44 -1.07 -24.19
CA SER A 444 13.49 -1.99 -25.31
C SER A 444 12.15 -2.72 -25.49
N ALA A 445 11.72 -2.94 -26.71
CA ALA A 445 10.58 -3.79 -27.02
C ALA A 445 10.91 -5.30 -26.96
N SER A 446 12.17 -5.67 -26.72
CA SER A 446 12.63 -7.06 -26.81
C SER A 446 13.56 -7.50 -25.66
N ASP A 447 14.01 -6.59 -24.79
CA ASP A 447 14.91 -6.94 -23.68
C ASP A 447 14.27 -6.55 -22.33
N TYR A 448 13.49 -7.48 -21.80
CA TYR A 448 12.75 -7.31 -20.56
C TYR A 448 13.66 -7.10 -19.34
N ALA A 449 14.73 -7.90 -19.22
CA ALA A 449 15.65 -7.78 -18.09
C ALA A 449 16.42 -6.46 -18.09
N ARG A 450 16.82 -5.95 -19.29
CA ARG A 450 17.38 -4.59 -19.42
C ARG A 450 16.38 -3.54 -18.97
N ASN A 451 15.12 -3.68 -19.33
CA ASN A 451 14.07 -2.73 -18.94
C ASN A 451 13.89 -2.68 -17.43
N LEU A 452 13.86 -3.82 -16.74
CA LEU A 452 13.77 -3.85 -15.27
C LEU A 452 14.94 -3.09 -14.63
N ARG A 453 16.16 -3.25 -15.13
CA ARG A 453 17.33 -2.50 -14.66
C ARG A 453 17.19 -1.00 -14.94
N ALA A 454 16.75 -0.59 -16.13
CA ALA A 454 16.54 0.80 -16.49
C ALA A 454 15.47 1.47 -15.59
N ILE A 455 14.42 0.76 -15.25
CA ILE A 455 13.37 1.20 -14.33
C ILE A 455 13.92 1.39 -12.90
N LYS A 456 14.69 0.40 -12.39
CA LYS A 456 15.36 0.51 -11.09
C LYS A 456 16.35 1.69 -11.06
N ALA A 457 17.09 1.90 -12.15
CA ALA A 457 17.98 3.04 -12.31
C ALA A 457 17.25 4.39 -12.31
N ALA A 458 16.10 4.48 -12.98
CA ALA A 458 15.26 5.67 -12.98
C ALA A 458 14.71 5.99 -11.58
N LYS A 459 14.27 4.98 -10.82
CA LYS A 459 13.85 5.14 -9.42
C LYS A 459 14.99 5.68 -8.54
N SER A 460 16.19 5.12 -8.69
CA SER A 460 17.38 5.62 -7.95
C SER A 460 17.72 7.06 -8.31
N LYS A 461 17.67 7.43 -9.59
CA LYS A 461 17.92 8.80 -10.05
C LYS A 461 16.90 9.78 -9.46
N LYS A 462 15.62 9.39 -9.41
CA LYS A 462 14.57 10.20 -8.80
C LYS A 462 14.84 10.42 -7.31
N ALA A 463 15.16 9.38 -6.55
CA ALA A 463 15.48 9.48 -5.13
C ALA A 463 16.69 10.40 -4.87
N VAL A 464 17.75 10.32 -5.67
CA VAL A 464 18.91 11.22 -5.58
C VAL A 464 18.49 12.67 -5.87
N GLY A 465 17.64 12.89 -6.86
CA GLY A 465 17.11 14.23 -7.18
C GLY A 465 16.35 14.83 -5.99
N GLU A 466 15.50 14.06 -5.34
CA GLU A 466 14.74 14.48 -4.16
C GLU A 466 15.65 14.76 -2.94
N LEU A 467 16.74 14.01 -2.78
CA LEU A 467 17.74 14.24 -1.73
C LEU A 467 18.62 15.48 -1.98
N SER A 468 18.72 15.95 -3.21
CA SER A 468 19.62 17.04 -3.60
C SER A 468 18.97 18.41 -3.67
N GLY A 469 17.63 18.48 -3.48
CA GLY A 469 16.86 19.72 -3.62
C GLY A 469 15.72 19.85 -2.63
N ALA A 470 14.99 20.96 -2.74
CA ALA A 470 13.73 21.12 -2.04
C ALA A 470 12.67 20.18 -2.67
N ARG A 471 11.84 19.59 -1.82
CA ARG A 471 10.70 18.79 -2.27
C ARG A 471 9.66 19.68 -2.94
N ASP A 472 9.17 19.22 -4.06
CA ASP A 472 8.00 19.83 -4.70
C ASP A 472 6.73 19.23 -4.09
N LEU A 473 6.17 19.93 -3.12
CA LEU A 473 4.94 19.48 -2.44
C LEU A 473 3.70 19.54 -3.35
N SER A 474 3.77 20.12 -4.55
CA SER A 474 2.68 20.11 -5.52
C SER A 474 2.58 18.80 -6.30
N LYS A 475 3.64 17.98 -6.30
CA LYS A 475 3.63 16.67 -6.94
C LYS A 475 2.68 15.69 -6.27
N TRP A 476 2.07 14.87 -7.09
CA TRP A 476 1.19 13.79 -6.68
C TRP A 476 1.96 12.49 -6.60
N TYR A 477 2.30 12.06 -5.39
CA TYR A 477 3.03 10.80 -5.16
C TYR A 477 2.12 9.56 -5.17
N SER A 478 0.80 9.74 -5.28
CA SER A 478 -0.19 8.67 -5.45
C SER A 478 -0.89 8.77 -6.80
N ASN A 479 -1.43 7.66 -7.27
CA ASN A 479 -2.02 7.59 -8.60
C ASN A 479 -3.43 8.20 -8.62
N PRO A 480 -3.76 9.10 -9.56
CA PRO A 480 -5.07 9.75 -9.60
C PRO A 480 -6.27 8.82 -9.81
N LEU A 481 -6.08 7.64 -10.38
CA LEU A 481 -7.14 6.63 -10.52
C LEU A 481 -7.05 5.52 -9.46
N GLU A 482 -6.27 5.68 -8.40
CA GLU A 482 -6.25 4.75 -7.28
C GLU A 482 -7.55 4.85 -6.48
N PHE A 483 -8.14 3.69 -6.13
CA PHE A 483 -9.26 3.65 -5.18
C PHE A 483 -8.69 3.70 -3.76
N ASN A 484 -8.33 4.88 -3.33
CA ASN A 484 -7.80 5.17 -2.00
C ASN A 484 -7.92 6.66 -1.70
N ALA A 485 -7.77 7.05 -0.43
CA ALA A 485 -7.50 8.41 0.00
C ALA A 485 -6.38 8.36 1.04
N SER A 486 -5.74 9.46 1.34
CA SER A 486 -4.68 9.47 2.35
C SER A 486 -4.41 10.86 2.92
N TYR A 487 -3.86 10.88 4.15
CA TYR A 487 -3.32 12.07 4.76
C TYR A 487 -1.82 11.90 5.07
N SER A 488 -1.03 12.91 4.74
CA SER A 488 0.39 12.98 5.07
C SER A 488 0.65 13.97 6.21
N PRO A 489 0.96 13.48 7.42
CA PRO A 489 1.25 14.36 8.56
C PRO A 489 2.47 15.25 8.35
N GLN A 490 3.48 14.75 7.63
CA GLN A 490 4.72 15.47 7.33
C GLN A 490 4.53 16.59 6.30
N GLU A 491 3.52 16.49 5.47
CA GLU A 491 3.17 17.54 4.51
C GLU A 491 1.99 18.39 4.96
N ASN A 492 1.30 17.97 6.00
CA ASN A 492 -0.05 18.45 6.33
C ASN A 492 -0.91 18.49 5.07
N SER A 493 -0.96 17.39 4.34
CA SER A 493 -1.69 17.29 3.07
C SER A 493 -2.68 16.14 3.06
N PHE A 494 -3.82 16.41 2.44
CA PHE A 494 -4.90 15.46 2.20
C PHE A 494 -4.99 15.15 0.71
N PHE A 495 -4.99 13.88 0.38
CA PHE A 495 -5.05 13.35 -0.97
C PHE A 495 -6.38 12.63 -1.18
N LEU A 496 -7.14 13.06 -2.21
CA LEU A 496 -8.42 12.47 -2.61
C LEU A 496 -8.46 12.30 -4.13
N PRO A 497 -8.07 11.13 -4.67
CA PRO A 497 -7.98 10.90 -6.10
C PRO A 497 -9.34 10.63 -6.74
N GLN A 498 -9.41 10.79 -8.07
CA GLN A 498 -10.57 10.49 -8.90
C GLN A 498 -11.05 9.05 -8.75
N GLY A 499 -10.11 8.11 -8.57
CA GLY A 499 -10.43 6.68 -8.55
C GLY A 499 -11.36 6.23 -7.42
N ILE A 500 -11.45 6.99 -6.31
CA ILE A 500 -12.40 6.71 -5.21
C ILE A 500 -13.76 7.44 -5.40
N LEU A 501 -13.82 8.41 -6.34
CA LEU A 501 -15.01 9.24 -6.56
C LEU A 501 -16.01 8.56 -7.49
N ILE A 502 -16.40 7.34 -7.11
CA ILE A 502 -17.37 6.49 -7.83
C ILE A 502 -18.29 5.78 -6.84
N PRO A 503 -19.46 5.24 -7.28
CA PRO A 503 -20.33 4.45 -6.41
C PRO A 503 -19.62 3.23 -5.81
N PRO A 504 -19.87 2.88 -4.52
CA PRO A 504 -20.83 3.49 -3.61
C PRO A 504 -20.29 4.72 -2.84
N MET A 505 -19.05 5.14 -3.06
CA MET A 505 -18.43 6.22 -2.28
C MET A 505 -18.96 7.59 -2.68
N TYR A 506 -19.11 7.83 -3.99
CA TYR A 506 -19.58 9.10 -4.53
C TYR A 506 -20.36 8.88 -5.85
N ASP A 507 -21.50 9.52 -5.96
CA ASP A 507 -22.26 9.62 -7.22
C ASP A 507 -22.90 11.02 -7.27
N PRO A 508 -22.61 11.85 -8.30
CA PRO A 508 -23.24 13.17 -8.43
C PRO A 508 -24.75 13.11 -8.63
N ALA A 509 -25.30 11.95 -9.00
CA ALA A 509 -26.76 11.72 -9.12
C ALA A 509 -27.41 11.32 -7.79
N ASP A 510 -26.64 10.92 -6.78
CA ASP A 510 -27.18 10.58 -5.47
C ASP A 510 -27.54 11.85 -4.66
N PRO A 511 -28.51 11.76 -3.74
CA PRO A 511 -28.77 12.80 -2.77
C PRO A 511 -27.54 13.18 -1.96
N GLU A 512 -27.36 14.47 -1.65
CA GLU A 512 -26.18 15.02 -0.99
C GLU A 512 -25.80 14.25 0.28
N TRP A 513 -26.78 13.90 1.13
CA TRP A 513 -26.50 13.15 2.38
C TRP A 513 -25.91 11.76 2.16
N MET A 514 -26.16 11.14 1.00
CA MET A 514 -25.53 9.85 0.65
C MET A 514 -24.05 10.06 0.28
N ASN A 515 -23.73 11.13 -0.46
CA ASN A 515 -22.33 11.47 -0.75
C ASN A 515 -21.55 11.85 0.51
N TYR A 516 -22.18 12.52 1.48
CA TYR A 516 -21.54 12.72 2.79
C TYR A 516 -21.31 11.41 3.54
N ALA A 517 -22.21 10.45 3.45
CA ALA A 517 -22.06 9.16 4.10
C ALA A 517 -20.96 8.28 3.49
N GLY A 518 -20.77 8.36 2.18
CA GLY A 518 -19.70 7.68 1.46
C GLY A 518 -18.40 8.50 1.52
N ILE A 519 -18.19 9.34 0.51
CA ILE A 519 -16.93 10.08 0.37
C ILE A 519 -16.73 11.11 1.48
N GLY A 520 -17.79 11.71 2.04
CA GLY A 520 -17.67 12.63 3.16
C GLY A 520 -17.10 11.99 4.42
N ALA A 521 -17.50 10.74 4.72
CA ALA A 521 -16.94 9.97 5.84
C ALA A 521 -15.45 9.66 5.61
N THR A 522 -15.05 9.33 4.37
CA THR A 522 -13.65 9.14 3.99
C THR A 522 -12.85 10.44 4.13
N ILE A 523 -13.38 11.56 3.66
CA ILE A 523 -12.75 12.88 3.82
C ILE A 523 -12.51 13.22 5.30
N GLY A 524 -13.52 12.99 6.14
CA GLY A 524 -13.39 13.21 7.58
C GLY A 524 -12.43 12.22 8.25
N HIS A 525 -12.32 10.98 7.76
CA HIS A 525 -11.34 9.99 8.19
C HIS A 525 -9.92 10.48 7.90
N GLU A 526 -9.63 10.86 6.66
CA GLU A 526 -8.29 11.32 6.28
C GLU A 526 -7.88 12.61 7.01
N LEU A 527 -8.78 13.57 7.12
CA LEU A 527 -8.54 14.76 7.93
C LEU A 527 -8.43 14.40 9.43
N GLY A 528 -9.07 13.32 9.89
CA GLY A 528 -8.92 12.77 11.23
C GLY A 528 -7.51 12.31 11.53
N HIS A 529 -6.79 11.78 10.52
CA HIS A 529 -5.38 11.43 10.65
C HIS A 529 -4.47 12.62 10.95
N ALA A 530 -4.90 13.85 10.71
CA ALA A 530 -4.14 15.03 11.14
C ALA A 530 -4.00 15.12 12.66
N ILE A 531 -4.96 14.59 13.41
CA ILE A 531 -5.10 14.75 14.86
C ILE A 531 -5.18 13.43 15.63
N ASP A 532 -5.07 12.28 14.97
CA ASP A 532 -4.99 10.96 15.61
C ASP A 532 -3.68 10.77 16.40
N VAL A 533 -3.44 9.56 16.93
CA VAL A 533 -2.24 9.21 17.71
C VAL A 533 -0.92 9.34 16.95
N ASN A 534 -0.97 9.39 15.64
CA ASN A 534 0.17 9.54 14.74
C ASN A 534 0.30 10.98 14.24
N GLY A 535 -0.73 11.54 13.66
CA GLY A 535 -0.72 12.91 13.15
C GLY A 535 -0.55 13.97 14.22
N SER A 536 -1.06 13.73 15.44
CA SER A 536 -0.88 14.64 16.58
C SER A 536 0.58 14.87 17.00
N LYS A 537 1.51 14.06 16.52
CA LYS A 537 2.96 14.25 16.74
C LYS A 537 3.56 15.36 15.89
N TYR A 538 2.85 15.81 14.85
CA TYR A 538 3.29 16.82 13.89
C TYR A 538 2.44 18.09 14.05
N ASP A 539 3.05 19.26 13.87
CA ASP A 539 2.34 20.52 13.86
C ASP A 539 1.71 20.84 12.49
N HIS A 540 1.01 21.96 12.36
CA HIS A 540 0.35 22.40 11.13
C HIS A 540 1.31 22.66 9.95
N THR A 541 2.62 22.76 10.21
CA THR A 541 3.65 22.90 9.17
C THR A 541 4.28 21.56 8.77
N GLY A 542 3.84 20.44 9.37
CA GLY A 542 4.39 19.11 9.13
C GLY A 542 5.66 18.78 9.94
N ARG A 543 6.08 19.65 10.86
CA ARG A 543 7.23 19.39 11.74
C ARG A 543 6.87 18.46 12.87
N LEU A 544 7.77 17.53 13.19
CA LEU A 544 7.64 16.70 14.38
C LEU A 544 7.80 17.56 15.63
N ARG A 545 6.70 17.90 16.27
CA ARG A 545 6.66 18.80 17.43
C ARG A 545 5.53 18.46 18.36
N GLN A 546 5.85 18.28 19.64
CA GLN A 546 4.82 18.14 20.68
C GLN A 546 4.13 19.47 20.92
N TRP A 547 2.86 19.59 20.53
CA TRP A 547 2.04 20.78 20.69
C TRP A 547 0.94 20.65 21.76
N MET A 548 0.63 19.42 22.19
CA MET A 548 -0.22 19.15 23.34
C MET A 548 0.58 19.28 24.64
N SER A 549 -0.02 19.86 25.67
CA SER A 549 0.53 19.82 27.04
C SER A 549 0.46 18.40 27.60
N ASN A 550 1.22 18.12 28.68
CA ASN A 550 1.15 16.84 29.39
C ASN A 550 -0.29 16.51 29.86
N ALA A 551 -1.04 17.54 30.28
CA ALA A 551 -2.44 17.38 30.69
C ALA A 551 -3.35 17.04 29.52
N ASP A 552 -3.16 17.67 28.35
CA ASP A 552 -3.87 17.33 27.12
C ASP A 552 -3.57 15.89 26.69
N LEU A 553 -2.29 15.50 26.69
CA LEU A 553 -1.87 14.14 26.35
C LEU A 553 -2.47 13.08 27.29
N ALA A 554 -2.51 13.34 28.58
CA ALA A 554 -3.12 12.42 29.54
C ALA A 554 -4.59 12.17 29.23
N LYS A 555 -5.36 13.24 28.91
CA LYS A 555 -6.77 13.14 28.52
C LYS A 555 -6.95 12.46 27.16
N PHE A 556 -6.13 12.82 26.18
CA PHE A 556 -6.11 12.20 24.85
C PHE A 556 -5.88 10.69 24.94
N ASN A 557 -4.84 10.29 25.69
CA ASN A 557 -4.52 8.87 25.88
C ASN A 557 -5.65 8.13 26.61
N ALA A 558 -6.29 8.75 27.60
CA ALA A 558 -7.43 8.14 28.30
C ALA A 558 -8.65 7.94 27.39
N LEU A 559 -8.94 8.88 26.47
CA LEU A 559 -10.01 8.72 25.49
C LEU A 559 -9.67 7.62 24.47
N ASN A 560 -8.45 7.61 23.97
CA ASN A 560 -7.96 6.58 23.03
C ASN A 560 -7.94 5.19 23.67
N GLN A 561 -7.58 5.06 24.96
CA GLN A 561 -7.60 3.77 25.65
C GLN A 561 -9.01 3.15 25.68
N ARG A 562 -10.05 3.97 25.80
CA ARG A 562 -11.44 3.47 25.73
C ARG A 562 -11.76 2.87 24.36
N LEU A 563 -11.20 3.43 23.28
CA LEU A 563 -11.36 2.90 21.94
C LEU A 563 -10.55 1.60 21.78
N VAL A 564 -9.32 1.55 22.29
CA VAL A 564 -8.51 0.31 22.35
C VAL A 564 -9.29 -0.80 23.05
N ASP A 565 -9.78 -0.53 24.29
CA ASP A 565 -10.54 -1.51 25.08
C ASP A 565 -11.81 -2.00 24.38
N GLN A 566 -12.43 -1.17 23.55
CA GLN A 566 -13.62 -1.52 22.79
C GLN A 566 -13.29 -2.53 21.69
N PHE A 567 -12.20 -2.30 20.94
CA PHE A 567 -11.79 -3.18 19.86
C PHE A 567 -11.13 -4.46 20.32
N ASP A 568 -10.39 -4.45 21.44
CA ASP A 568 -9.88 -5.65 22.10
C ASP A 568 -11.01 -6.62 22.49
N LYS A 569 -12.14 -6.09 22.96
CA LYS A 569 -13.32 -6.90 23.35
C LYS A 569 -13.96 -7.67 22.19
N ILE A 570 -13.76 -7.23 20.96
CA ILE A 570 -14.31 -7.88 19.77
C ILE A 570 -13.24 -8.68 18.99
N GLY A 571 -12.05 -8.86 19.57
CA GLY A 571 -11.00 -9.72 19.04
C GLY A 571 -10.07 -9.04 18.02
N HIS A 572 -10.06 -7.72 17.96
CA HIS A 572 -9.06 -6.95 17.21
C HIS A 572 -7.89 -6.55 18.14
N ASP A 573 -6.72 -6.29 17.59
CA ASP A 573 -5.67 -5.58 18.32
C ASP A 573 -6.02 -4.09 18.35
N GLY A 574 -6.63 -3.65 19.45
CA GLY A 574 -7.09 -2.27 19.60
C GLY A 574 -5.97 -1.25 19.59
N LYS A 575 -4.73 -1.63 19.93
CA LYS A 575 -3.56 -0.74 19.84
C LYS A 575 -3.08 -0.59 18.41
N ASN A 576 -2.97 -1.70 17.68
CA ASN A 576 -2.59 -1.69 16.28
C ASN A 576 -3.58 -0.91 15.41
N THR A 577 -4.87 -1.07 15.70
CA THR A 577 -5.96 -0.45 14.92
C THR A 577 -6.39 0.94 15.42
N LEU A 578 -5.75 1.48 16.46
CA LEU A 578 -6.21 2.70 17.13
C LEU A 578 -6.27 3.93 16.22
N ALA A 579 -5.25 4.17 15.40
CA ALA A 579 -5.20 5.33 14.52
C ALA A 579 -6.37 5.30 13.54
N GLU A 580 -6.58 4.16 12.89
CA GLU A 580 -7.64 3.94 11.92
C GLU A 580 -9.04 4.03 12.56
N ASN A 581 -9.21 3.40 13.72
CA ASN A 581 -10.48 3.45 14.44
C ASN A 581 -10.83 4.87 14.93
N SER A 582 -9.83 5.64 15.35
CA SER A 582 -9.99 7.06 15.72
C SER A 582 -10.37 7.92 14.52
N ALA A 583 -9.75 7.68 13.37
CA ALA A 583 -10.05 8.35 12.12
C ALA A 583 -11.45 7.99 11.60
N ASP A 584 -11.87 6.72 11.67
CA ASP A 584 -13.22 6.27 11.31
C ASP A 584 -14.31 6.95 12.15
N LEU A 585 -14.13 6.99 13.47
CA LEU A 585 -15.06 7.66 14.36
C LEU A 585 -15.17 9.15 14.05
N THR A 586 -14.03 9.79 13.82
CA THR A 586 -13.93 11.20 13.44
C THR A 586 -14.64 11.44 12.11
N GLY A 587 -14.35 10.61 11.11
CA GLY A 587 -14.94 10.71 9.79
C GLY A 587 -16.46 10.58 9.79
N LEU A 588 -16.99 9.55 10.44
CA LEU A 588 -18.43 9.34 10.54
C LEU A 588 -19.14 10.49 11.24
N LEU A 589 -18.61 10.96 12.39
CA LEU A 589 -19.25 12.03 13.17
C LEU A 589 -19.31 13.35 12.39
N PHE A 590 -18.20 13.76 11.75
CA PHE A 590 -18.16 15.04 11.05
C PHE A 590 -18.81 15.01 9.67
N ALA A 591 -18.81 13.88 8.98
CA ALA A 591 -19.61 13.68 7.78
C ALA A 591 -21.12 13.80 8.09
N TYR A 592 -21.56 13.20 9.21
CA TYR A 592 -22.95 13.32 9.66
C TYR A 592 -23.31 14.77 10.02
N GLU A 593 -22.44 15.47 10.73
CA GLU A 593 -22.67 16.89 11.09
C GLU A 593 -22.68 17.81 9.85
N ALA A 594 -21.85 17.51 8.86
CA ALA A 594 -21.83 18.25 7.59
C ALA A 594 -23.08 17.99 6.74
N ALA A 595 -23.55 16.73 6.71
CA ALA A 595 -24.77 16.35 6.01
C ALA A 595 -26.05 16.95 6.66
N PHE A 596 -26.08 17.03 7.98
CA PHE A 596 -27.26 17.43 8.76
C PHE A 596 -26.94 18.55 9.78
N PRO A 597 -26.62 19.75 9.29
CA PRO A 597 -26.31 20.88 10.18
C PRO A 597 -27.45 21.12 11.17
N ASN A 598 -27.11 21.37 12.45
CA ASN A 598 -28.06 21.57 13.54
C ASN A 598 -29.10 20.44 13.70
N SER A 599 -28.67 19.19 13.41
CA SER A 599 -29.54 18.00 13.46
C SER A 599 -30.70 18.01 12.46
N SER A 600 -30.59 18.76 11.38
CA SER A 600 -31.54 18.79 10.28
C SER A 600 -31.75 17.40 9.65
N GLY A 601 -32.63 17.31 8.68
CA GLY A 601 -32.91 16.08 7.94
C GLY A 601 -33.99 15.20 8.57
N THR A 602 -34.76 14.55 7.68
CA THR A 602 -35.81 13.63 8.05
C THR A 602 -35.27 12.29 8.55
N PRO A 603 -36.06 11.51 9.32
CA PRO A 603 -35.65 10.16 9.71
C PRO A 603 -35.31 9.25 8.52
N LYS A 604 -35.95 9.45 7.37
CA LYS A 604 -35.65 8.70 6.12
C LYS A 604 -34.25 9.04 5.63
N GLN A 605 -33.92 10.32 5.49
CA GLN A 605 -32.59 10.77 5.04
C GLN A 605 -31.47 10.29 5.97
N LYS A 606 -31.68 10.33 7.29
CA LYS A 606 -30.73 9.81 8.27
C LYS A 606 -30.54 8.29 8.14
N ARG A 607 -31.60 7.51 7.89
CA ARG A 607 -31.48 6.07 7.62
C ARG A 607 -30.69 5.80 6.33
N GLU A 608 -30.97 6.53 5.26
CA GLU A 608 -30.24 6.42 3.98
C GLU A 608 -28.75 6.74 4.17
N PHE A 609 -28.40 7.77 4.95
CA PHE A 609 -27.02 8.09 5.30
C PHE A 609 -26.32 6.90 5.95
N PHE A 610 -26.87 6.30 7.01
CA PHE A 610 -26.21 5.19 7.69
C PHE A 610 -26.13 3.93 6.83
N LEU A 611 -27.13 3.66 6.00
CA LEU A 611 -27.08 2.56 5.04
C LEU A 611 -25.95 2.77 4.02
N GLN A 612 -25.82 3.98 3.50
CA GLN A 612 -24.74 4.30 2.55
C GLN A 612 -23.36 4.19 3.20
N TYR A 613 -23.18 4.66 4.43
CA TYR A 613 -21.95 4.47 5.20
C TYR A 613 -21.57 2.99 5.31
N ALA A 614 -22.52 2.14 5.69
CA ALA A 614 -22.28 0.70 5.82
C ALA A 614 -21.92 0.02 4.48
N ARG A 615 -22.49 0.46 3.37
CA ARG A 615 -22.21 -0.10 2.02
C ARG A 615 -20.76 0.03 1.61
N GLY A 616 -20.08 1.09 2.02
CA GLY A 616 -18.64 1.27 1.78
C GLY A 616 -17.78 0.17 2.42
N TRP A 617 -18.28 -0.50 3.45
CA TRP A 617 -17.56 -1.51 4.22
C TRP A 617 -17.98 -2.96 3.92
N CYS A 618 -18.98 -3.19 3.06
CA CYS A 618 -19.44 -4.54 2.72
C CYS A 618 -18.32 -5.34 2.05
N GLU A 619 -17.93 -6.46 2.67
CA GLU A 619 -16.85 -7.32 2.18
C GLU A 619 -17.14 -8.80 2.41
N VAL A 620 -16.51 -9.65 1.60
CA VAL A 620 -16.41 -11.09 1.79
C VAL A 620 -14.94 -11.43 1.99
N ARG A 621 -14.63 -12.21 3.03
CA ARG A 621 -13.27 -12.71 3.31
C ARG A 621 -13.29 -14.22 3.54
N ASP A 622 -12.23 -14.90 3.13
CA ASP A 622 -12.03 -16.28 3.56
C ASP A 622 -11.55 -16.34 5.03
N PRO A 623 -11.75 -17.46 5.76
CA PRO A 623 -11.37 -17.57 7.17
C PRO A 623 -9.87 -17.41 7.45
N LYS A 624 -8.98 -17.79 6.50
CA LYS A 624 -7.54 -17.61 6.64
C LYS A 624 -7.19 -16.13 6.48
N GLY A 625 -7.76 -15.48 5.46
CA GLY A 625 -7.60 -14.05 5.22
C GLY A 625 -8.09 -13.19 6.40
N VAL A 626 -9.14 -13.60 7.12
CA VAL A 626 -9.57 -12.93 8.37
C VAL A 626 -8.49 -13.01 9.43
N LYS A 627 -7.92 -14.19 9.69
CA LYS A 627 -6.89 -14.37 10.72
C LYS A 627 -5.63 -13.56 10.42
N GLU A 628 -5.18 -13.59 9.18
CA GLU A 628 -3.99 -12.86 8.72
C GLU A 628 -4.21 -11.35 8.83
N PHE A 629 -5.34 -10.85 8.38
CA PHE A 629 -5.72 -9.44 8.48
C PHE A 629 -5.71 -8.94 9.92
N LEU A 630 -6.36 -9.67 10.86
CA LEU A 630 -6.40 -9.30 12.27
C LEU A 630 -5.02 -9.27 12.95
N SER A 631 -4.06 -10.03 12.44
CA SER A 631 -2.70 -10.10 13.03
C SER A 631 -1.75 -9.02 12.52
N SER A 632 -2.05 -8.35 11.40
CA SER A 632 -1.05 -7.53 10.71
C SER A 632 -1.56 -6.21 10.14
N ASP A 633 -2.88 -6.09 9.82
CA ASP A 633 -3.42 -4.89 9.21
C ASP A 633 -3.77 -3.85 10.29
N PRO A 634 -3.44 -2.55 10.09
CA PRO A 634 -3.84 -1.49 11.01
C PRO A 634 -5.34 -1.16 10.96
N HIS A 635 -6.07 -1.64 9.95
CA HIS A 635 -7.51 -1.44 9.85
C HIS A 635 -8.30 -2.53 10.56
N SER A 636 -9.49 -2.19 11.01
CA SER A 636 -10.46 -3.15 11.51
C SER A 636 -11.28 -3.76 10.38
N LEU A 637 -11.88 -4.94 10.61
CA LEU A 637 -12.81 -5.57 9.67
C LEU A 637 -14.00 -4.65 9.37
N GLY A 638 -14.54 -4.71 8.15
CA GLY A 638 -15.68 -3.88 7.73
C GLY A 638 -16.88 -3.92 8.66
N GLN A 639 -17.16 -5.08 9.28
CA GLN A 639 -18.19 -5.20 10.31
C GLN A 639 -17.88 -4.35 11.54
N ALA A 640 -16.64 -4.32 12.00
CA ALA A 640 -16.23 -3.52 13.15
C ALA A 640 -16.21 -2.02 12.80
N ARG A 641 -15.68 -1.63 11.62
CA ARG A 641 -15.70 -0.25 11.11
C ARG A 641 -17.13 0.30 10.99
N THR A 642 -18.11 -0.56 10.78
CA THR A 642 -19.54 -0.19 10.79
C THR A 642 -20.13 -0.19 12.18
N ASN A 643 -20.20 -1.35 12.83
CA ASN A 643 -20.97 -1.53 14.05
C ASN A 643 -20.38 -0.78 15.25
N GLU A 644 -19.05 -0.82 15.43
CA GLU A 644 -18.42 -0.19 16.58
C GLU A 644 -18.46 1.33 16.51
N MET A 645 -18.38 1.92 15.31
CA MET A 645 -18.49 3.36 15.11
C MET A 645 -19.91 3.87 15.36
N LEU A 646 -20.94 3.15 14.89
CA LEU A 646 -22.34 3.52 15.05
C LEU A 646 -22.81 3.57 16.51
N LYS A 647 -22.18 2.82 17.41
CA LYS A 647 -22.46 2.86 18.87
C LYS A 647 -22.27 4.26 19.45
N HIS A 648 -21.44 5.09 18.83
CA HIS A 648 -21.12 6.45 19.30
C HIS A 648 -22.04 7.53 18.71
N VAL A 649 -22.88 7.17 17.73
CA VAL A 649 -23.74 8.13 17.01
C VAL A 649 -25.18 8.02 17.51
N GLY A 650 -25.61 8.93 18.40
CA GLY A 650 -26.96 8.93 18.95
C GLY A 650 -28.07 9.00 17.90
N ALA A 651 -27.84 9.77 16.86
CA ALA A 651 -28.75 9.90 15.72
C ALA A 651 -28.99 8.59 14.96
N PHE A 652 -28.07 7.64 15.00
CA PHE A 652 -28.28 6.28 14.47
C PHE A 652 -29.38 5.57 15.26
N ALA A 653 -29.25 5.53 16.58
CA ALA A 653 -30.24 4.91 17.45
C ALA A 653 -31.65 5.54 17.25
N GLU A 654 -31.72 6.85 17.11
CA GLU A 654 -32.97 7.55 16.83
C GLU A 654 -33.56 7.17 15.46
N ALA A 655 -32.73 7.17 14.40
CA ALA A 655 -33.16 6.87 13.03
C ALA A 655 -33.73 5.46 12.85
N PHE A 656 -33.15 4.49 13.55
CA PHE A 656 -33.56 3.09 13.52
C PHE A 656 -34.47 2.68 14.68
N LYS A 657 -34.84 3.63 15.58
CA LYS A 657 -35.70 3.40 16.75
C LYS A 657 -35.12 2.37 17.72
N CYS A 658 -33.79 2.35 17.86
CA CYS A 658 -33.10 1.46 18.77
C CYS A 658 -33.38 1.84 20.23
N LYS A 659 -33.40 0.84 21.11
CA LYS A 659 -33.74 1.00 22.53
C LYS A 659 -32.50 0.82 23.42
N ALA A 660 -32.57 1.33 24.61
CA ALA A 660 -31.58 1.03 25.63
C ALA A 660 -31.52 -0.50 25.87
N GLY A 661 -30.31 -1.07 25.77
CA GLY A 661 -30.09 -2.53 25.87
C GLY A 661 -29.83 -3.20 24.52
N ASP A 662 -30.16 -2.58 23.38
CA ASP A 662 -29.76 -3.07 22.07
C ASP A 662 -28.24 -2.99 21.93
N LYS A 663 -27.63 -3.94 21.17
CA LYS A 663 -26.16 -4.11 21.12
C LYS A 663 -25.39 -2.90 20.58
N LEU A 664 -26.03 -2.12 19.69
CA LEU A 664 -25.41 -0.93 19.10
C LEU A 664 -25.79 0.38 19.82
N VAL A 665 -26.38 0.31 21.02
CA VAL A 665 -26.77 1.48 21.79
C VAL A 665 -25.92 1.64 23.03
N LEU A 666 -25.05 2.63 23.03
CA LEU A 666 -24.32 3.08 24.22
C LEU A 666 -25.07 4.19 24.94
N PRO A 667 -25.09 4.18 26.28
CA PRO A 667 -25.53 5.35 27.06
C PRO A 667 -24.76 6.59 26.63
N GLU A 668 -25.40 7.76 26.60
CA GLU A 668 -24.78 9.00 26.12
C GLU A 668 -23.42 9.29 26.78
N LYS A 669 -23.30 9.15 28.09
CA LYS A 669 -22.04 9.31 28.85
C LYS A 669 -20.92 8.33 28.44
N SER A 670 -21.27 7.23 27.79
CA SER A 670 -20.34 6.20 27.33
C SER A 670 -19.95 6.38 25.86
N ARG A 671 -20.64 7.25 25.13
CA ARG A 671 -20.28 7.55 23.74
C ARG A 671 -18.97 8.32 23.70
N LEU A 672 -18.09 7.91 22.79
CA LEU A 672 -16.83 8.62 22.54
C LEU A 672 -17.08 9.78 21.57
N ARG A 673 -16.52 10.91 21.91
CA ARG A 673 -16.29 12.04 21.02
C ARG A 673 -14.91 12.57 21.39
N ILE A 674 -13.90 12.23 20.60
CA ILE A 674 -12.51 12.61 20.89
C ILE A 674 -12.34 14.09 20.55
N TRP A 675 -12.87 14.53 19.42
CA TRP A 675 -12.72 15.90 18.86
C TRP A 675 -14.00 16.72 18.78
#